data_e2b9ae36ea3aaac397d2185393ba79a7
#
_entry.id   e2b9ae36ea3aaac397d2185393ba79a7
#
_cell.length_a   1.000
_cell.length_b   1.000
_cell.length_c   1.000
_cell.angle_alpha   90.00
_cell.angle_beta   90.00
_cell.angle_gamma   90.00
#
_symmetry.space_group_name_H-M   'P 1'
#
loop_
_entity.id
_entity.type
_entity.pdbx_description
1 polymer ?
#
loop_
_entity_poly.entity_id
_entity_poly.type
_entity_poly.pdbx_seq_one_letter_code
_entity_poly.pdbx_strand_id
1 'polypeptide(L)'
;MKSQEVRKRFLDFFASKGHHIETSAPIVLKDDPTLMFTNAGMNQFKDIFLGLAPARFPRVADTQKCLRVSGKHNDLEEVGVDTYHHTMFEMLGNWSFGDYFKEEAIAWAWELLTQVYGIDPEILYVTVFEGDATEGLEKDLEAYEIWKKYVPESRIVMGNKHDNFWEMGDQGPCGPSSEIHVDLRPAAERAAVPGRDLVNGDNPQVIEIWNLVFMQYNRRADGSLEPLPARCVDTGMGFERLCRTLEGKASNYDTDIFMPYIHALEQMSGKRYGEDPQTDVAIRVVADHIRAVAFAIADGQLPSNAGAGYVIRRILRRAVRYGYSFLDLREPFMYRLVEVMDREMGDSFPELRAGRKLIESVVREEELSFLSTLEKGLARLNQIVADTQGKVIAGEKAFELYDTYGFPLDLTELLAREAGFSVDVEGFEQQMQAQKERARRAAATRVDDWEILSDETGCVFVGYDTLECDVQIAKYRRVENKKGAFYQLVFPVTPFYAESGGQVGDTGYLEDENGHRTEVLATIKENNVPIHIVKKLPEGVNLNATFRAVVNGERRMATACNHSATHLLHKALRTVLGTHVEQKGSAVGPEGLRFDFSHFSKMTDEQLRQVEELVNRDIKAGYALQEDREKDYRQALAEGVTALFSEKYGDRVRTVRFGDSYELCGGTHVDNTLRIRLFKILSEGAIAAGIRRIEAITGDEAIKYYRQREHELAVLRDIFKGNHDLEKAAVTMVAENAALRKEVEGFLRQKVARLKDELKRSMQPVGDCNFISGVVELDPVFVKSLIFELGHEVDHAFVVIGNKENNAKAGISVLISEDLVREHGWHAGNLVRDLARCIGGGGGGQPTYATAGGKNPDGLLEALAKAEEVVKGR
;
A
#
# COMPACT_ATOMS: atom_id res chain seq x y z
N MET A 1 -0.68 31.63 27.30
CA MET A 1 -0.75 30.38 28.16
C MET A 1 -0.27 29.25 27.26
N LYS A 2 0.50 28.30 27.76
CA LYS A 2 1.00 27.18 26.91
C LYS A 2 -0.10 26.15 26.64
N SER A 3 -0.08 25.52 25.48
CA SER A 3 -1.06 24.50 25.03
C SER A 3 -1.25 23.36 26.04
N GLN A 4 -0.19 22.81 26.64
CA GLN A 4 -0.27 21.76 27.66
C GLN A 4 -1.04 22.25 28.93
N GLU A 5 -0.88 23.51 29.33
CA GLU A 5 -1.58 24.10 30.44
C GLU A 5 -3.07 24.34 30.11
N VAL A 6 -3.37 24.74 28.87
CA VAL A 6 -4.75 24.92 28.38
C VAL A 6 -5.50 23.59 28.51
N ARG A 7 -4.95 22.51 27.98
CA ARG A 7 -5.55 21.16 28.05
C ARG A 7 -5.77 20.71 29.48
N LYS A 8 -4.74 20.86 30.31
CA LYS A 8 -4.82 20.50 31.75
C LYS A 8 -5.92 21.26 32.47
N ARG A 9 -6.03 22.59 32.30
CA ARG A 9 -7.06 23.39 32.93
C ARG A 9 -8.47 23.03 32.52
N PHE A 10 -8.69 22.67 31.27
CA PHE A 10 -9.98 22.16 30.79
C PHE A 10 -10.38 20.89 31.54
N LEU A 11 -9.50 19.90 31.55
CA LEU A 11 -9.77 18.61 32.20
C LEU A 11 -9.95 18.76 33.72
N ASP A 12 -9.09 19.53 34.38
CA ASP A 12 -9.20 19.81 35.83
C ASP A 12 -10.51 20.53 36.16
N PHE A 13 -10.94 21.48 35.32
CA PHE A 13 -12.19 22.21 35.53
C PHE A 13 -13.40 21.28 35.49
N PHE A 14 -13.51 20.46 34.43
CA PHE A 14 -14.63 19.52 34.29
C PHE A 14 -14.56 18.38 35.31
N ALA A 15 -13.36 17.92 35.71
CA ALA A 15 -13.20 17.00 36.81
C ALA A 15 -13.78 17.63 38.14
N SER A 16 -13.55 18.92 38.35
CA SER A 16 -14.12 19.63 39.52
C SER A 16 -15.64 19.76 39.50
N LYS A 17 -16.25 19.69 38.27
CA LYS A 17 -17.71 19.64 38.07
C LYS A 17 -18.27 18.21 38.09
N GLY A 18 -17.47 17.22 38.48
CA GLY A 18 -17.86 15.82 38.64
C GLY A 18 -17.83 14.99 37.33
N HIS A 19 -17.16 15.43 36.30
CA HIS A 19 -16.97 14.66 35.09
C HIS A 19 -15.86 13.61 35.26
N HIS A 20 -16.12 12.42 34.73
CA HIS A 20 -15.06 11.43 34.53
C HIS A 20 -14.18 11.86 33.35
N ILE A 21 -12.86 11.81 33.52
CA ILE A 21 -11.93 12.10 32.44
C ILE A 21 -11.69 10.82 31.67
N GLU A 22 -12.14 10.81 30.42
CA GLU A 22 -12.02 9.68 29.50
C GLU A 22 -10.78 9.85 28.60
N THR A 23 -10.30 8.74 28.06
CA THR A 23 -9.20 8.73 27.10
C THR A 23 -9.71 9.01 25.67
N SER A 24 -8.87 9.68 24.87
CA SER A 24 -9.17 9.90 23.45
C SER A 24 -9.37 8.58 22.70
N ALA A 25 -10.47 8.44 22.00
CA ALA A 25 -10.70 7.33 21.10
C ALA A 25 -9.71 7.35 19.92
N PRO A 26 -9.46 6.20 19.24
CA PRO A 26 -8.70 6.15 18.02
C PRO A 26 -9.29 7.05 16.92
N ILE A 27 -8.40 7.62 16.07
CA ILE A 27 -8.84 8.44 14.93
C ILE A 27 -9.60 7.59 13.90
N VAL A 28 -9.24 6.31 13.73
CA VAL A 28 -9.85 5.41 12.75
C VAL A 28 -10.83 4.48 13.45
N LEU A 29 -12.09 4.56 13.05
CA LEU A 29 -13.16 3.72 13.57
C LEU A 29 -13.23 2.43 12.74
N LYS A 30 -12.86 1.29 13.35
CA LYS A 30 -12.86 -0.01 12.66
C LYS A 30 -14.24 -0.68 12.61
N ASP A 31 -15.11 -0.35 13.56
CA ASP A 31 -16.38 -1.05 13.80
C ASP A 31 -17.63 -0.18 13.55
N ASP A 32 -17.49 1.03 13.03
CA ASP A 32 -18.61 1.90 12.65
C ASP A 32 -18.76 1.97 11.11
N PRO A 33 -19.81 1.40 10.53
CA PRO A 33 -20.02 1.42 9.09
C PRO A 33 -20.44 2.81 8.56
N THR A 34 -20.80 3.75 9.43
CA THR A 34 -21.29 5.09 9.06
C THR A 34 -20.19 6.14 9.06
N LEU A 35 -19.09 5.90 9.77
CA LEU A 35 -17.97 6.83 9.92
C LEU A 35 -16.62 6.14 9.73
N MET A 36 -15.82 6.67 8.82
CA MET A 36 -14.47 6.17 8.57
C MET A 36 -13.47 6.68 9.62
N PHE A 37 -13.66 7.91 10.09
CA PHE A 37 -12.79 8.59 11.05
C PHE A 37 -13.60 9.23 12.17
N THR A 38 -12.99 9.36 13.32
CA THR A 38 -13.50 10.15 14.42
C THR A 38 -13.45 11.63 14.02
N ASN A 39 -14.58 12.23 13.69
CA ASN A 39 -14.68 13.62 13.25
C ASN A 39 -15.20 14.59 14.34
N ALA A 40 -15.66 14.03 15.47
CA ALA A 40 -16.15 14.77 16.64
C ALA A 40 -15.94 13.95 17.92
N GLY A 41 -15.85 14.63 19.07
CA GLY A 41 -15.65 13.99 20.37
C GLY A 41 -16.76 13.02 20.76
N MET A 42 -17.96 13.28 20.32
CA MET A 42 -19.14 12.45 20.63
C MET A 42 -19.15 11.07 19.94
N ASN A 43 -18.32 10.84 18.91
CA ASN A 43 -18.40 9.61 18.15
C ASN A 43 -18.23 8.35 19.01
N GLN A 44 -17.35 8.38 20.02
CA GLN A 44 -17.16 7.27 20.94
C GLN A 44 -18.36 7.02 21.87
N PHE A 45 -19.27 7.99 22.00
CA PHE A 45 -20.46 7.92 22.86
C PHE A 45 -21.77 7.77 22.08
N LYS A 46 -21.72 7.57 20.76
CA LYS A 46 -22.89 7.48 19.88
C LYS A 46 -23.97 6.52 20.40
N ASP A 47 -23.57 5.32 20.81
CA ASP A 47 -24.50 4.30 21.29
C ASP A 47 -25.18 4.69 22.61
N ILE A 48 -24.50 5.50 23.43
CA ILE A 48 -25.07 6.02 24.70
C ILE A 48 -26.14 7.06 24.36
N PHE A 49 -25.88 7.99 23.44
CA PHE A 49 -26.88 8.99 23.00
C PHE A 49 -28.13 8.34 22.42
N LEU A 50 -27.95 7.28 21.63
CA LEU A 50 -29.03 6.51 21.03
C LEU A 50 -29.77 5.59 22.03
N GLY A 51 -29.28 5.46 23.27
CA GLY A 51 -29.83 4.54 24.26
C GLY A 51 -29.57 3.07 23.99
N LEU A 52 -28.63 2.76 23.06
CA LEU A 52 -28.24 1.39 22.71
C LEU A 52 -27.26 0.80 23.75
N ALA A 53 -26.55 1.67 24.47
CA ALA A 53 -25.64 1.29 25.57
C ALA A 53 -25.92 2.15 26.81
N PRO A 54 -25.79 1.60 28.04
CA PRO A 54 -25.91 2.38 29.25
C PRO A 54 -24.68 3.28 29.47
N ALA A 55 -24.88 4.51 29.92
CA ALA A 55 -23.80 5.37 30.34
C ALA A 55 -23.11 4.80 31.59
N ARG A 56 -21.79 4.56 31.51
CA ARG A 56 -20.98 4.15 32.64
C ARG A 56 -20.84 5.31 33.69
N PHE A 57 -20.70 6.52 33.14
CA PHE A 57 -20.61 7.75 33.90
C PHE A 57 -21.63 8.75 33.29
N PRO A 58 -22.41 9.46 34.10
CA PRO A 58 -23.42 10.42 33.60
C PRO A 58 -22.77 11.68 33.02
N ARG A 59 -21.53 12.01 33.45
CA ARG A 59 -20.74 13.15 33.00
C ARG A 59 -19.36 12.69 32.57
N VAL A 60 -18.94 13.09 31.39
CA VAL A 60 -17.61 12.74 30.85
C VAL A 60 -16.96 13.96 30.22
N ALA A 61 -15.65 14.07 30.31
CA ALA A 61 -14.87 15.06 29.57
C ALA A 61 -13.56 14.43 29.03
N ASP A 62 -13.10 14.92 27.91
CA ASP A 62 -11.81 14.49 27.33
C ASP A 62 -11.16 15.54 26.43
N THR A 63 -10.01 15.17 25.87
CA THR A 63 -9.42 15.80 24.69
C THR A 63 -9.37 14.76 23.56
N GLN A 64 -10.24 14.89 22.58
CA GLN A 64 -10.41 13.91 21.51
C GLN A 64 -9.62 14.30 20.26
N LYS A 65 -8.83 13.35 19.73
CA LYS A 65 -8.23 13.46 18.41
C LYS A 65 -9.32 13.36 17.34
N CYS A 66 -9.47 14.37 16.50
CA CYS A 66 -10.44 14.40 15.41
C CYS A 66 -9.74 14.54 14.06
N LEU A 67 -10.31 13.88 13.03
CA LEU A 67 -9.82 13.94 11.65
C LEU A 67 -10.96 14.32 10.68
N ARG A 68 -10.81 15.46 9.97
CA ARG A 68 -11.80 15.98 9.02
C ARG A 68 -11.19 16.05 7.61
N VAL A 69 -11.26 14.94 6.86
CA VAL A 69 -10.61 14.79 5.55
C VAL A 69 -11.47 14.03 4.54
N SER A 70 -12.74 13.79 4.86
CA SER A 70 -13.69 13.07 4.00
C SER A 70 -15.14 13.29 4.41
N GLY A 71 -16.07 13.04 3.48
CA GLY A 71 -17.52 13.14 3.73
C GLY A 71 -18.02 14.57 3.91
N LYS A 72 -19.02 14.77 4.79
CA LYS A 72 -19.65 16.07 5.09
C LYS A 72 -18.67 17.08 5.69
N HIS A 73 -17.67 16.58 6.45
CA HIS A 73 -16.63 17.38 7.09
C HIS A 73 -15.29 17.10 6.44
N ASN A 74 -14.92 17.90 5.43
CA ASN A 74 -13.68 17.73 4.67
C ASN A 74 -12.96 19.07 4.53
N ASP A 75 -11.97 19.31 5.38
CA ASP A 75 -11.21 20.57 5.47
C ASP A 75 -9.86 20.48 4.71
N LEU A 76 -9.61 19.39 3.94
CA LEU A 76 -8.30 19.12 3.35
C LEU A 76 -7.79 20.20 2.40
N GLU A 77 -8.68 20.86 1.66
CA GLU A 77 -8.31 21.87 0.67
C GLU A 77 -7.96 23.21 1.32
N GLU A 78 -8.61 23.57 2.44
CA GLU A 78 -8.41 24.79 3.21
C GLU A 78 -7.13 24.75 4.03
N VAL A 79 -6.70 23.55 4.46
CA VAL A 79 -5.53 23.35 5.32
C VAL A 79 -4.25 23.93 4.70
N GLY A 80 -3.62 24.83 5.47
CA GLY A 80 -2.41 25.54 5.10
C GLY A 80 -2.67 26.82 4.31
N VAL A 81 -3.82 26.91 3.60
CA VAL A 81 -4.23 28.10 2.83
C VAL A 81 -4.81 29.14 3.77
N ASP A 82 -5.76 28.76 4.61
CA ASP A 82 -6.29 29.62 5.66
C ASP A 82 -5.48 29.53 6.97
N THR A 83 -6.00 30.12 8.05
CA THR A 83 -5.28 30.28 9.32
C THR A 83 -5.84 29.43 10.46
N TYR A 84 -6.87 28.61 10.26
CA TYR A 84 -7.60 27.93 11.34
C TYR A 84 -8.17 26.54 11.02
N HIS A 85 -8.16 26.05 9.78
CA HIS A 85 -8.53 24.68 9.45
C HIS A 85 -7.36 23.72 9.54
N HIS A 86 -7.64 22.50 9.97
CA HIS A 86 -6.67 21.41 10.16
C HIS A 86 -7.23 20.09 9.67
N THR A 87 -6.36 19.21 9.15
CA THR A 87 -6.75 17.81 8.89
C THR A 87 -6.99 17.07 10.19
N MET A 88 -6.06 17.18 11.13
CA MET A 88 -6.16 16.66 12.50
C MET A 88 -6.15 17.79 13.50
N PHE A 89 -7.10 17.82 14.41
CA PHE A 89 -7.18 18.76 15.51
C PHE A 89 -7.63 18.08 16.80
N GLU A 90 -7.38 18.74 17.94
CA GLU A 90 -7.91 18.28 19.22
C GLU A 90 -9.24 18.99 19.50
N MET A 91 -10.24 18.19 19.89
CA MET A 91 -11.52 18.71 20.38
C MET A 91 -11.60 18.49 21.88
N LEU A 92 -11.62 19.57 22.64
CA LEU A 92 -11.91 19.52 24.06
C LEU A 92 -13.40 19.38 24.23
N GLY A 93 -13.87 18.27 24.81
CA GLY A 93 -15.28 17.94 24.92
C GLY A 93 -15.73 17.67 26.33
N ASN A 94 -16.99 18.03 26.62
CA ASN A 94 -17.69 17.60 27.82
C ASN A 94 -19.11 17.16 27.47
N TRP A 95 -19.53 16.06 28.09
CA TRP A 95 -20.78 15.38 27.79
C TRP A 95 -21.63 15.18 29.03
N SER A 96 -22.97 15.26 28.83
CA SER A 96 -23.98 14.87 29.81
C SER A 96 -24.93 13.85 29.18
N PHE A 97 -25.10 12.72 29.82
CA PHE A 97 -26.00 11.67 29.38
C PHE A 97 -27.27 11.68 30.27
N GLY A 98 -28.10 12.72 30.07
CA GLY A 98 -29.37 12.88 30.81
C GLY A 98 -29.21 13.37 32.25
N ASP A 99 -28.10 14.00 32.62
CA ASP A 99 -27.83 14.50 33.98
C ASP A 99 -28.01 16.02 34.05
N TYR A 100 -27.23 16.82 33.34
CA TYR A 100 -27.40 18.26 33.20
C TYR A 100 -27.72 18.65 31.77
N PHE A 101 -28.21 19.89 31.57
CA PHE A 101 -28.58 20.37 30.24
C PHE A 101 -28.13 21.84 30.02
N LYS A 102 -28.87 22.66 29.34
CA LYS A 102 -28.48 24.00 28.83
C LYS A 102 -28.01 24.95 29.93
N GLU A 103 -28.69 24.99 31.07
CA GLU A 103 -28.39 25.92 32.17
C GLU A 103 -26.94 25.76 32.67
N GLU A 104 -26.57 24.51 33.02
CA GLU A 104 -25.24 24.22 33.52
C GLU A 104 -24.20 24.27 32.41
N ALA A 105 -24.50 23.77 31.23
CA ALA A 105 -23.57 23.77 30.08
C ALA A 105 -23.14 25.20 29.73
N ILE A 106 -24.08 26.11 29.60
CA ILE A 106 -23.84 27.53 29.30
C ILE A 106 -23.11 28.22 30.48
N ALA A 107 -23.53 27.96 31.71
CA ALA A 107 -22.91 28.56 32.91
C ALA A 107 -21.43 28.14 33.01
N TRP A 108 -21.12 26.86 32.84
CA TRP A 108 -19.77 26.35 32.94
C TRP A 108 -18.89 26.76 31.74
N ALA A 109 -19.45 26.84 30.53
CA ALA A 109 -18.72 27.37 29.39
C ALA A 109 -18.30 28.81 29.62
N TRP A 110 -19.20 29.65 30.10
CA TRP A 110 -18.90 31.05 30.43
C TRP A 110 -17.89 31.19 31.59
N GLU A 111 -18.05 30.41 32.66
CA GLU A 111 -17.11 30.39 33.81
C GLU A 111 -15.70 29.98 33.33
N LEU A 112 -15.59 28.92 32.54
CA LEU A 112 -14.30 28.43 32.03
C LEU A 112 -13.59 29.48 31.20
N LEU A 113 -14.28 30.08 30.20
CA LEU A 113 -13.67 31.05 29.31
C LEU A 113 -13.28 32.35 30.02
N THR A 114 -14.17 32.88 30.84
CA THR A 114 -13.97 34.23 31.40
C THR A 114 -13.21 34.22 32.74
N GLN A 115 -13.40 33.20 33.60
CA GLN A 115 -12.79 33.20 34.94
C GLN A 115 -11.53 32.29 34.99
N VAL A 116 -11.54 31.14 34.32
CA VAL A 116 -10.40 30.22 34.36
C VAL A 116 -9.35 30.58 33.31
N TYR A 117 -9.78 30.84 32.07
CA TYR A 117 -8.87 31.27 31.01
C TYR A 117 -8.64 32.79 30.96
N GLY A 118 -9.57 33.58 31.53
CA GLY A 118 -9.43 35.05 31.62
C GLY A 118 -9.62 35.74 30.26
N ILE A 119 -10.42 35.16 29.37
CA ILE A 119 -10.77 35.80 28.09
C ILE A 119 -11.70 36.98 28.38
N ASP A 120 -11.40 38.13 27.77
CA ASP A 120 -12.20 39.34 27.92
C ASP A 120 -13.64 39.11 27.39
N PRO A 121 -14.68 39.23 28.25
CA PRO A 121 -16.07 39.09 27.83
C PRO A 121 -16.43 40.04 26.67
N GLU A 122 -15.73 41.18 26.53
CA GLU A 122 -16.02 42.19 25.51
C GLU A 122 -15.68 41.74 24.05
N ILE A 123 -14.92 40.65 23.89
CA ILE A 123 -14.59 40.08 22.57
C ILE A 123 -15.41 38.82 22.22
N LEU A 124 -16.28 38.37 23.13
CA LEU A 124 -17.08 37.18 22.98
C LEU A 124 -18.47 37.50 22.41
N TYR A 125 -18.90 36.71 21.46
CA TYR A 125 -20.23 36.65 20.85
C TYR A 125 -20.78 35.24 20.97
N VAL A 126 -22.11 35.11 21.08
CA VAL A 126 -22.75 33.79 21.12
C VAL A 126 -23.83 33.69 20.06
N THR A 127 -23.98 32.50 19.48
CA THR A 127 -25.08 32.21 18.56
C THR A 127 -26.12 31.33 19.21
N VAL A 128 -27.35 31.39 18.71
CA VAL A 128 -28.46 30.55 19.15
C VAL A 128 -29.32 30.16 17.97
N PHE A 129 -29.78 28.93 17.91
CA PHE A 129 -30.58 28.43 16.79
C PHE A 129 -31.87 29.20 16.55
N GLU A 130 -32.06 29.73 15.35
CA GLU A 130 -33.24 30.54 14.98
C GLU A 130 -34.47 29.71 14.62
N GLY A 131 -34.35 28.36 14.55
CA GLY A 131 -35.38 27.44 14.14
C GLY A 131 -35.33 27.13 12.62
N ASP A 132 -36.10 26.14 12.20
CA ASP A 132 -36.33 25.78 10.81
C ASP A 132 -37.77 25.37 10.60
N ALA A 133 -38.57 26.25 9.98
CA ALA A 133 -39.98 26.01 9.72
C ALA A 133 -40.23 24.84 8.74
N THR A 134 -39.24 24.51 7.89
CA THR A 134 -39.39 23.44 6.90
C THR A 134 -39.33 22.06 7.55
N GLU A 135 -38.59 21.91 8.64
CA GLU A 135 -38.50 20.69 9.45
C GLU A 135 -39.34 20.75 10.73
N GLY A 136 -40.09 21.83 10.95
CA GLY A 136 -40.91 22.03 12.16
C GLY A 136 -40.08 22.26 13.42
N LEU A 137 -38.86 22.76 13.29
CA LEU A 137 -37.97 23.04 14.41
C LEU A 137 -38.20 24.48 14.92
N GLU A 138 -38.44 24.61 16.22
CA GLU A 138 -38.66 25.92 16.87
C GLU A 138 -37.32 26.61 17.20
N LYS A 139 -37.40 27.95 17.40
CA LYS A 139 -36.26 28.72 17.92
C LYS A 139 -35.86 28.25 19.30
N ASP A 140 -34.56 28.20 19.59
CA ASP A 140 -34.05 27.85 20.90
C ASP A 140 -34.11 29.07 21.88
N LEU A 141 -35.31 29.42 22.27
CA LEU A 141 -35.54 30.52 23.23
C LEU A 141 -34.98 30.21 24.60
N GLU A 142 -34.88 28.95 24.99
CA GLU A 142 -34.35 28.52 26.27
C GLU A 142 -32.87 28.91 26.36
N ALA A 143 -32.04 28.56 25.38
CA ALA A 143 -30.64 28.96 25.31
C ALA A 143 -30.48 30.49 25.25
N TYR A 144 -31.35 31.17 24.47
CA TYR A 144 -31.35 32.62 24.37
C TYR A 144 -31.53 33.30 25.71
N GLU A 145 -32.56 32.90 26.50
CA GLU A 145 -32.83 33.49 27.83
C GLU A 145 -31.75 33.15 28.87
N ILE A 146 -31.10 31.99 28.74
CA ILE A 146 -29.96 31.67 29.61
C ILE A 146 -28.77 32.57 29.30
N TRP A 147 -28.44 32.76 28.00
CA TRP A 147 -27.33 33.64 27.61
C TRP A 147 -27.49 35.09 28.02
N LYS A 148 -28.71 35.60 28.06
CA LYS A 148 -28.99 36.97 28.56
C LYS A 148 -28.54 37.22 30.00
N LYS A 149 -28.29 36.15 30.81
CA LYS A 149 -27.72 36.28 32.16
C LYS A 149 -26.22 36.61 32.12
N TYR A 150 -25.55 36.38 31.01
CA TYR A 150 -24.07 36.44 30.88
C TYR A 150 -23.63 37.53 29.92
N VAL A 151 -24.34 37.70 28.82
CA VAL A 151 -23.98 38.62 27.73
C VAL A 151 -25.14 39.55 27.38
N PRO A 152 -24.88 40.80 26.96
CA PRO A 152 -25.92 41.72 26.50
C PRO A 152 -26.53 41.18 25.16
N GLU A 153 -27.83 41.45 24.95
CA GLU A 153 -28.55 41.00 23.76
C GLU A 153 -27.88 41.38 22.42
N SER A 154 -27.16 42.50 22.40
CA SER A 154 -26.37 42.93 21.23
C SER A 154 -25.27 41.96 20.85
N ARG A 155 -24.91 41.00 21.68
CA ARG A 155 -23.88 39.98 21.44
C ARG A 155 -24.46 38.57 21.29
N ILE A 156 -25.79 38.41 21.30
CA ILE A 156 -26.48 37.17 20.95
C ILE A 156 -26.96 37.29 19.52
N VAL A 157 -26.52 36.37 18.69
CA VAL A 157 -26.82 36.31 17.26
C VAL A 157 -27.70 35.07 17.00
N MET A 158 -28.74 35.23 16.18
CA MET A 158 -29.56 34.12 15.73
C MET A 158 -28.88 33.47 14.55
N GLY A 159 -28.61 32.18 14.64
CA GLY A 159 -27.98 31.39 13.58
C GLY A 159 -28.94 30.43 12.92
N ASN A 160 -28.76 30.25 11.63
CA ASN A 160 -29.59 29.35 10.81
C ASN A 160 -29.28 27.86 11.10
N LYS A 161 -29.98 26.96 10.41
CA LYS A 161 -29.80 25.50 10.60
C LYS A 161 -28.39 25.03 10.22
N HIS A 162 -27.78 25.63 9.22
CA HIS A 162 -26.42 25.26 8.79
C HIS A 162 -25.41 25.49 9.92
N ASP A 163 -25.54 26.58 10.65
CA ASP A 163 -24.58 26.98 11.67
C ASP A 163 -24.96 26.45 13.06
N ASN A 164 -26.24 26.47 13.43
CA ASN A 164 -26.72 26.22 14.78
C ASN A 164 -27.64 25.00 14.95
N PHE A 165 -27.57 24.04 14.03
CA PHE A 165 -28.17 22.71 14.21
C PHE A 165 -27.17 21.63 13.83
N TRP A 166 -26.54 21.07 14.83
CA TRP A 166 -25.46 20.10 14.60
C TRP A 166 -26.02 18.71 14.30
N GLU A 167 -25.41 18.04 13.32
CA GLU A 167 -25.72 16.68 12.91
C GLU A 167 -24.43 15.87 12.78
N MET A 168 -24.41 14.66 13.35
CA MET A 168 -23.24 13.76 13.31
C MET A 168 -22.85 13.39 11.87
N GLY A 169 -23.86 13.19 11.02
CA GLY A 169 -23.75 12.82 9.61
C GLY A 169 -25.13 12.83 8.96
N ASP A 170 -25.32 12.03 7.92
CA ASP A 170 -26.64 11.90 7.27
C ASP A 170 -27.67 11.19 8.16
N GLN A 171 -27.20 10.48 9.18
CA GLN A 171 -28.00 9.76 10.19
C GLN A 171 -27.29 9.85 11.55
N GLY A 172 -28.08 9.78 12.64
CA GLY A 172 -27.55 9.73 13.99
C GLY A 172 -28.01 10.87 14.89
N PRO A 173 -27.45 10.98 16.10
CA PRO A 173 -27.80 12.03 17.06
C PRO A 173 -27.61 13.41 16.49
N CYS A 174 -28.53 14.32 16.79
CA CYS A 174 -28.51 15.71 16.36
C CYS A 174 -29.30 16.62 17.29
N GLY A 175 -29.13 17.93 17.17
CA GLY A 175 -29.85 18.89 17.95
C GLY A 175 -29.45 20.35 17.72
N PRO A 176 -30.21 21.32 18.24
CA PRO A 176 -29.85 22.73 18.21
C PRO A 176 -28.54 22.94 18.95
N SER A 177 -27.76 23.90 18.48
CA SER A 177 -26.49 24.28 19.11
C SER A 177 -26.36 25.76 19.37
N SER A 178 -25.41 26.08 20.23
CA SER A 178 -25.04 27.44 20.56
C SER A 178 -23.52 27.54 20.49
N GLU A 179 -23.03 28.38 19.59
CA GLU A 179 -21.60 28.59 19.40
C GLU A 179 -21.12 29.81 20.19
N ILE A 180 -19.86 29.74 20.61
CA ILE A 180 -19.15 30.88 21.24
C ILE A 180 -18.05 31.28 20.26
N HIS A 181 -18.12 32.55 19.80
CA HIS A 181 -17.18 33.18 18.90
C HIS A 181 -16.30 34.18 19.62
N VAL A 182 -15.08 34.37 19.11
CA VAL A 182 -14.14 35.38 19.60
C VAL A 182 -13.77 36.35 18.48
N ASP A 183 -13.78 37.63 18.77
CA ASP A 183 -13.31 38.68 17.86
C ASP A 183 -11.90 39.14 18.24
N LEU A 184 -10.93 38.60 17.55
CA LEU A 184 -9.48 38.84 17.74
C LEU A 184 -8.95 40.06 17.02
N ARG A 185 -9.80 40.82 16.33
CA ARG A 185 -9.40 42.03 15.62
C ARG A 185 -8.92 43.12 16.57
N PRO A 186 -8.05 44.04 16.15
CA PRO A 186 -7.66 45.20 16.89
C PRO A 186 -8.87 46.06 17.33
N ALA A 187 -8.80 46.72 18.49
CA ALA A 187 -9.89 47.49 19.05
C ALA A 187 -10.43 48.56 18.10
N ALA A 188 -9.57 49.16 17.28
CA ALA A 188 -9.99 50.15 16.27
C ALA A 188 -10.88 49.56 15.17
N GLU A 189 -10.59 48.33 14.72
CA GLU A 189 -11.39 47.63 13.74
C GLU A 189 -12.72 47.17 14.31
N ARG A 190 -12.72 46.69 15.58
CA ARG A 190 -13.94 46.34 16.32
C ARG A 190 -14.88 47.52 16.53
N ALA A 191 -14.33 48.70 16.75
CA ALA A 191 -15.11 49.91 16.88
C ALA A 191 -15.71 50.39 15.54
N ALA A 192 -15.03 50.16 14.41
CA ALA A 192 -15.48 50.53 13.06
C ALA A 192 -16.58 49.59 12.54
N VAL A 193 -16.43 48.27 12.75
CA VAL A 193 -17.38 47.25 12.35
C VAL A 193 -17.63 46.30 13.53
N PRO A 194 -18.86 46.26 14.09
CA PRO A 194 -19.18 45.36 15.19
C PRO A 194 -18.91 43.92 14.85
N GLY A 195 -18.31 43.14 15.79
CA GLY A 195 -18.06 41.72 15.57
C GLY A 195 -19.30 40.90 15.30
N ARG A 196 -20.46 41.30 15.84
CA ARG A 196 -21.76 40.69 15.58
C ARG A 196 -22.07 40.51 14.10
N ASP A 197 -21.68 41.49 13.25
CA ASP A 197 -21.97 41.50 11.82
C ASP A 197 -21.01 40.57 11.04
N LEU A 198 -20.00 40.02 11.70
CA LEU A 198 -18.96 39.14 11.13
C LEU A 198 -19.04 37.72 11.70
N VAL A 199 -19.90 37.46 12.68
CA VAL A 199 -20.14 36.10 13.20
C VAL A 199 -20.73 35.25 12.08
N ASN A 200 -20.22 34.03 11.92
CA ASN A 200 -20.55 33.09 10.83
C ASN A 200 -20.35 33.68 9.41
N GLY A 201 -19.45 34.67 9.31
CA GLY A 201 -18.93 35.21 8.06
C GLY A 201 -17.48 34.75 7.84
N ASP A 202 -16.95 34.95 6.65
CA ASP A 202 -15.60 34.48 6.25
C ASP A 202 -14.46 35.33 6.84
N ASN A 203 -14.64 35.92 8.05
CA ASN A 203 -13.60 36.73 8.66
C ASN A 203 -12.65 35.88 9.51
N PRO A 204 -11.34 35.76 9.14
CA PRO A 204 -10.40 34.88 9.81
C PRO A 204 -10.01 35.31 11.24
N GLN A 205 -10.48 36.49 11.70
CA GLN A 205 -10.25 37.01 13.06
C GLN A 205 -11.50 36.98 13.94
N VAL A 206 -12.69 36.64 13.38
CA VAL A 206 -13.94 36.45 14.13
C VAL A 206 -14.35 34.99 13.98
N ILE A 207 -13.90 34.15 14.88
CA ILE A 207 -13.96 32.71 14.75
C ILE A 207 -14.74 32.04 15.86
N GLU A 208 -15.45 30.94 15.55
CA GLU A 208 -15.99 30.01 16.51
C GLU A 208 -14.84 29.31 17.26
N ILE A 209 -14.93 29.28 18.59
CA ILE A 209 -14.00 28.55 19.47
C ILE A 209 -14.65 27.37 20.17
N TRP A 210 -15.95 27.41 20.41
CA TRP A 210 -16.68 26.38 21.15
C TRP A 210 -18.11 26.22 20.65
N ASN A 211 -18.54 24.99 20.38
CA ASN A 211 -19.92 24.66 20.05
C ASN A 211 -20.57 23.83 21.15
N LEU A 212 -21.69 24.31 21.69
CA LEU A 212 -22.49 23.65 22.73
C LEU A 212 -23.71 23.03 22.05
N VAL A 213 -23.71 21.72 21.85
CA VAL A 213 -24.79 21.00 21.18
C VAL A 213 -25.75 20.40 22.20
N PHE A 214 -27.02 20.67 22.02
CA PHE A 214 -28.10 20.20 22.88
C PHE A 214 -28.80 19.04 22.19
N MET A 215 -28.25 17.82 22.37
CA MET A 215 -28.68 16.61 21.71
C MET A 215 -30.09 16.22 22.15
N GLN A 216 -31.04 16.28 21.23
CA GLN A 216 -32.47 16.03 21.51
C GLN A 216 -33.08 15.06 20.48
N TYR A 217 -32.50 14.89 19.32
CA TYR A 217 -33.06 14.11 18.22
C TYR A 217 -32.10 13.10 17.66
N ASN A 218 -32.66 12.09 16.98
CA ASN A 218 -31.97 11.16 16.10
C ASN A 218 -32.48 11.35 14.67
N ARG A 219 -31.58 11.65 13.72
CA ARG A 219 -31.92 11.69 12.28
C ARG A 219 -31.93 10.28 11.74
N ARG A 220 -33.05 9.85 11.16
CA ARG A 220 -33.22 8.55 10.51
C ARG A 220 -32.80 8.59 9.04
N ALA A 221 -32.65 7.41 8.43
CA ALA A 221 -32.32 7.26 7.01
C ALA A 221 -33.31 7.89 6.02
N ASP A 222 -34.55 8.04 6.44
CA ASP A 222 -35.62 8.72 5.67
C ASP A 222 -35.64 10.24 5.85
N GLY A 223 -34.68 10.79 6.63
CA GLY A 223 -34.57 12.20 6.94
C GLY A 223 -35.46 12.68 8.09
N SER A 224 -36.32 11.83 8.68
CA SER A 224 -37.18 12.20 9.81
C SER A 224 -36.38 12.36 11.12
N LEU A 225 -36.89 13.20 12.02
CA LEU A 225 -36.35 13.41 13.35
C LEU A 225 -37.15 12.67 14.40
N GLU A 226 -36.51 11.89 15.24
CA GLU A 226 -37.09 11.18 16.37
C GLU A 226 -36.46 11.69 17.67
N PRO A 227 -37.25 11.97 18.72
CA PRO A 227 -36.67 12.36 20.00
C PRO A 227 -35.73 11.29 20.58
N LEU A 228 -34.58 11.70 21.13
CA LEU A 228 -33.71 10.82 21.88
C LEU A 228 -34.33 10.36 23.19
N PRO A 229 -33.91 9.22 23.76
CA PRO A 229 -34.39 8.71 25.03
C PRO A 229 -34.18 9.68 26.23
N ALA A 230 -33.12 10.49 26.15
CA ALA A 230 -32.81 11.53 27.16
C ALA A 230 -32.27 12.79 26.45
N ARG A 231 -32.48 13.96 27.11
CA ARG A 231 -31.81 15.19 26.72
C ARG A 231 -30.34 15.13 27.14
N CYS A 232 -29.43 15.24 26.21
CA CYS A 232 -27.99 15.11 26.43
C CYS A 232 -27.27 16.39 25.99
N VAL A 233 -26.09 16.59 26.55
CA VAL A 233 -25.17 17.66 26.14
C VAL A 233 -23.98 17.03 25.45
N ASP A 234 -23.60 17.57 24.31
CA ASP A 234 -22.36 17.35 23.60
C ASP A 234 -21.69 18.70 23.36
N THR A 235 -20.44 18.87 23.76
CA THR A 235 -19.74 20.10 23.45
C THR A 235 -18.40 19.82 22.77
N GLY A 236 -18.04 20.68 21.82
CA GLY A 236 -16.77 20.58 21.12
C GLY A 236 -16.08 21.93 21.05
N MET A 237 -14.98 22.10 21.77
CA MET A 237 -14.14 23.30 21.71
C MET A 237 -12.88 23.00 20.93
N GLY A 238 -12.62 23.81 19.88
CA GLY A 238 -11.41 23.71 19.08
C GLY A 238 -10.18 24.08 19.89
N PHE A 239 -9.35 23.10 20.23
CA PHE A 239 -8.18 23.32 21.09
C PHE A 239 -7.18 24.29 20.46
N GLU A 240 -6.87 24.14 19.18
CA GLU A 240 -5.95 24.99 18.44
C GLU A 240 -6.49 26.45 18.36
N ARG A 241 -7.81 26.61 18.15
CA ARG A 241 -8.48 27.92 18.12
C ARG A 241 -8.47 28.58 19.50
N LEU A 242 -8.68 27.81 20.56
CA LEU A 242 -8.58 28.32 21.94
C LEU A 242 -7.14 28.74 22.26
N CYS A 243 -6.14 27.93 21.95
CA CYS A 243 -4.73 28.28 22.17
C CYS A 243 -4.35 29.56 21.39
N ARG A 244 -4.76 29.70 20.13
CA ARG A 244 -4.58 30.93 19.36
C ARG A 244 -5.15 32.14 20.06
N THR A 245 -6.36 32.01 20.61
CA THR A 245 -7.03 33.09 21.35
C THR A 245 -6.24 33.48 22.60
N LEU A 246 -5.80 32.50 23.40
CA LEU A 246 -5.07 32.71 24.65
C LEU A 246 -3.63 33.19 24.46
N GLU A 247 -3.01 32.91 23.33
CA GLU A 247 -1.69 33.41 22.95
C GLU A 247 -1.74 34.73 22.17
N GLY A 248 -2.94 35.22 21.79
CA GLY A 248 -3.12 36.45 21.06
C GLY A 248 -2.50 36.40 19.66
N LYS A 249 -2.60 35.25 18.96
CA LYS A 249 -2.01 35.03 17.65
C LYS A 249 -2.99 35.26 16.52
N ALA A 250 -2.47 35.61 15.32
CA ALA A 250 -3.28 35.81 14.13
C ALA A 250 -3.62 34.50 13.39
N SER A 251 -2.89 33.43 13.66
CA SER A 251 -3.08 32.11 13.07
C SER A 251 -2.88 31.01 14.09
N ASN A 252 -3.60 29.89 13.95
CA ASN A 252 -3.34 28.67 14.74
C ASN A 252 -1.90 28.18 14.54
N TYR A 253 -1.34 28.36 13.34
CA TYR A 253 0.02 27.95 13.01
C TYR A 253 1.10 28.75 13.75
N ASP A 254 0.78 29.92 14.28
CA ASP A 254 1.72 30.78 15.02
C ASP A 254 1.78 30.43 16.52
N THR A 255 1.01 29.43 16.96
CA THR A 255 0.93 28.97 18.35
C THR A 255 2.08 28.01 18.72
N ASP A 256 2.24 27.75 20.00
CA ASP A 256 3.22 26.79 20.51
C ASP A 256 2.93 25.34 20.07
N ILE A 257 1.76 25.07 19.52
CA ILE A 257 1.38 23.76 18.96
C ILE A 257 2.14 23.50 17.66
N PHE A 258 2.21 24.48 16.75
CA PHE A 258 2.77 24.30 15.40
C PHE A 258 4.19 24.85 15.24
N MET A 259 4.56 25.88 16.00
CA MET A 259 5.89 26.51 15.86
C MET A 259 7.07 25.53 15.99
N PRO A 260 7.06 24.49 16.85
CA PRO A 260 8.13 23.50 16.90
C PRO A 260 8.34 22.75 15.57
N TYR A 261 7.25 22.41 14.86
CA TYR A 261 7.32 21.77 13.53
C TYR A 261 7.81 22.75 12.46
N ILE A 262 7.30 23.99 12.49
CA ILE A 262 7.69 25.07 11.58
C ILE A 262 9.19 25.32 11.70
N HIS A 263 9.73 25.46 12.91
CA HIS A 263 11.17 25.65 13.12
C HIS A 263 12.01 24.45 12.65
N ALA A 264 11.52 23.22 12.84
CA ALA A 264 12.20 22.05 12.30
C ALA A 264 12.22 22.06 10.77
N LEU A 265 11.12 22.47 10.12
CA LEU A 265 11.05 22.60 8.65
C LEU A 265 11.93 23.73 8.12
N GLU A 266 12.01 24.86 8.80
CA GLU A 266 12.94 25.94 8.47
C GLU A 266 14.39 25.45 8.50
N GLN A 267 14.77 24.70 9.54
CA GLN A 267 16.12 24.15 9.67
C GLN A 267 16.45 23.13 8.56
N MET A 268 15.47 22.30 8.16
CA MET A 268 15.67 21.30 7.12
C MET A 268 15.72 21.87 5.72
N SER A 269 14.88 22.88 5.42
CA SER A 269 14.74 23.48 4.09
C SER A 269 15.64 24.69 3.85
N GLY A 270 16.08 25.37 4.92
CA GLY A 270 16.73 26.68 4.82
C GLY A 270 15.78 27.82 4.45
N LYS A 271 14.48 27.57 4.30
CA LYS A 271 13.45 28.59 4.03
C LYS A 271 12.97 29.19 5.35
N ARG A 272 12.42 30.39 5.30
CA ARG A 272 11.88 31.10 6.46
C ARG A 272 10.37 31.24 6.36
N TYR A 273 9.66 30.92 7.44
CA TYR A 273 8.22 31.15 7.60
C TYR A 273 7.94 32.65 7.76
N GLY A 274 6.95 33.15 7.05
CA GLY A 274 6.55 34.56 7.04
C GLY A 274 7.23 35.42 5.97
N GLU A 275 8.09 34.87 5.12
CA GLU A 275 8.78 35.62 4.06
C GLU A 275 8.13 35.47 2.68
N ASP A 276 7.53 34.29 2.38
CA ASP A 276 6.91 34.00 1.08
C ASP A 276 5.61 33.20 1.27
N PRO A 277 4.47 33.66 0.73
CA PRO A 277 3.18 33.00 0.93
C PRO A 277 3.11 31.53 0.49
N GLN A 278 3.82 31.14 -0.59
CA GLN A 278 3.82 29.75 -1.06
C GLN A 278 4.65 28.86 -0.15
N THR A 279 5.77 29.36 0.34
CA THR A 279 6.60 28.71 1.34
C THR A 279 5.82 28.54 2.64
N ASP A 280 5.07 29.55 3.09
CA ASP A 280 4.25 29.51 4.30
C ASP A 280 3.17 28.45 4.20
N VAL A 281 2.44 28.39 3.10
CA VAL A 281 1.44 27.34 2.83
C VAL A 281 2.10 25.95 2.88
N ALA A 282 3.25 25.77 2.25
CA ALA A 282 3.94 24.50 2.23
C ALA A 282 4.37 24.04 3.63
N ILE A 283 4.93 24.95 4.43
CA ILE A 283 5.33 24.67 5.82
C ILE A 283 4.12 24.29 6.66
N ARG A 284 3.00 25.04 6.55
CA ARG A 284 1.74 24.77 7.27
C ARG A 284 1.15 23.41 6.91
N VAL A 285 1.08 23.10 5.62
CA VAL A 285 0.58 21.80 5.12
C VAL A 285 1.39 20.64 5.70
N VAL A 286 2.72 20.73 5.69
CA VAL A 286 3.58 19.65 6.21
C VAL A 286 3.42 19.54 7.74
N ALA A 287 3.41 20.66 8.47
CA ALA A 287 3.25 20.69 9.93
C ALA A 287 1.90 20.15 10.40
N ASP A 288 0.84 20.40 9.64
CA ASP A 288 -0.49 19.84 9.89
C ASP A 288 -0.55 18.34 9.58
N HIS A 289 -0.15 17.95 8.37
CA HIS A 289 -0.36 16.60 7.85
C HIS A 289 0.44 15.54 8.59
N ILE A 290 1.61 15.87 9.15
CA ILE A 290 2.36 14.89 9.95
C ILE A 290 1.57 14.47 11.19
N ARG A 291 0.77 15.36 11.79
CA ARG A 291 -0.07 15.05 12.95
C ARG A 291 -1.13 14.02 12.59
N ALA A 292 -1.86 14.25 11.48
CA ALA A 292 -2.87 13.32 10.97
C ALA A 292 -2.29 11.93 10.65
N VAL A 293 -1.17 11.89 9.93
CA VAL A 293 -0.52 10.63 9.51
C VAL A 293 0.03 9.87 10.71
N ALA A 294 0.73 10.56 11.63
CA ALA A 294 1.37 9.92 12.77
C ALA A 294 0.34 9.33 13.75
N PHE A 295 -0.75 10.05 14.06
CA PHE A 295 -1.81 9.53 14.93
C PHE A 295 -2.56 8.36 14.29
N ALA A 296 -2.85 8.41 12.99
CA ALA A 296 -3.48 7.28 12.31
C ALA A 296 -2.60 6.01 12.39
N ILE A 297 -1.28 6.14 12.20
CA ILE A 297 -0.34 5.01 12.33
C ILE A 297 -0.25 4.54 13.78
N ALA A 298 -0.20 5.46 14.76
CA ALA A 298 -0.20 5.13 16.18
C ALA A 298 -1.45 4.31 16.58
N ASP A 299 -2.61 4.67 16.03
CA ASP A 299 -3.88 3.96 16.23
C ASP A 299 -4.00 2.66 15.38
N GLY A 300 -2.92 2.27 14.67
CA GLY A 300 -2.83 1.01 13.92
C GLY A 300 -3.29 1.07 12.47
N GLN A 301 -3.58 2.25 11.91
CA GLN A 301 -3.95 2.41 10.50
C GLN A 301 -2.73 2.76 9.67
N LEU A 302 -2.23 1.78 8.90
CA LEU A 302 -1.15 2.03 7.93
C LEU A 302 -1.68 2.64 6.63
N PRO A 303 -0.87 3.47 5.94
CA PRO A 303 -1.15 3.91 4.57
C PRO A 303 -1.37 2.70 3.64
N SER A 304 -2.42 2.76 2.81
CA SER A 304 -2.77 1.65 1.90
C SER A 304 -3.43 2.17 0.61
N ASN A 305 -3.89 1.25 -0.26
CA ASN A 305 -4.55 1.60 -1.53
C ASN A 305 -6.09 1.66 -1.43
N ALA A 306 -6.67 1.42 -0.26
CA ALA A 306 -8.13 1.40 -0.08
C ALA A 306 -8.55 1.88 1.31
N GLY A 307 -9.80 2.30 1.46
CA GLY A 307 -10.41 2.70 2.73
C GLY A 307 -9.67 3.81 3.45
N ALA A 308 -9.66 3.77 4.77
CA ALA A 308 -8.99 4.77 5.61
C ALA A 308 -7.50 4.92 5.29
N GLY A 309 -6.80 3.82 5.03
CA GLY A 309 -5.38 3.85 4.69
C GLY A 309 -5.07 4.59 3.38
N TYR A 310 -5.99 4.60 2.41
CA TYR A 310 -5.86 5.39 1.19
C TYR A 310 -5.90 6.89 1.50
N VAL A 311 -6.83 7.32 2.35
CA VAL A 311 -6.94 8.73 2.76
C VAL A 311 -5.66 9.17 3.48
N ILE A 312 -5.15 8.37 4.41
CA ILE A 312 -3.90 8.67 5.13
C ILE A 312 -2.71 8.74 4.15
N ARG A 313 -2.61 7.84 3.19
CA ARG A 313 -1.59 7.89 2.13
C ARG A 313 -1.69 9.17 1.29
N ARG A 314 -2.92 9.61 0.96
CA ARG A 314 -3.17 10.83 0.22
C ARG A 314 -2.67 12.06 0.99
N ILE A 315 -2.96 12.17 2.28
CA ILE A 315 -2.49 13.24 3.15
C ILE A 315 -0.96 13.28 3.19
N LEU A 316 -0.31 12.11 3.40
CA LEU A 316 1.15 11.99 3.40
C LEU A 316 1.75 12.45 2.07
N ARG A 317 1.24 11.97 0.94
CA ARG A 317 1.73 12.33 -0.39
C ARG A 317 1.53 13.82 -0.70
N ARG A 318 0.42 14.42 -0.24
CA ARG A 318 0.21 15.87 -0.36
C ARG A 318 1.33 16.64 0.36
N ALA A 319 1.65 16.29 1.59
CA ALA A 319 2.71 16.93 2.36
C ALA A 319 4.10 16.74 1.72
N VAL A 320 4.44 15.52 1.29
CA VAL A 320 5.72 15.22 0.61
C VAL A 320 5.85 16.05 -0.68
N ARG A 321 4.78 16.17 -1.45
CA ARG A 321 4.79 17.01 -2.65
C ARG A 321 5.04 18.47 -2.33
N TYR A 322 4.39 19.04 -1.29
CA TYR A 322 4.63 20.42 -0.88
C TYR A 322 6.09 20.62 -0.44
N GLY A 323 6.64 19.70 0.34
CA GLY A 323 8.06 19.70 0.71
C GLY A 323 8.98 19.65 -0.51
N TYR A 324 8.68 18.78 -1.48
CA TYR A 324 9.47 18.64 -2.70
C TYR A 324 9.37 19.89 -3.60
N SER A 325 8.17 20.42 -3.82
CA SER A 325 7.95 21.48 -4.81
C SER A 325 8.30 22.89 -4.31
N PHE A 326 8.10 23.18 -3.02
CA PHE A 326 8.22 24.52 -2.47
C PHE A 326 9.30 24.68 -1.39
N LEU A 327 9.73 23.58 -0.75
CA LEU A 327 10.76 23.61 0.30
C LEU A 327 12.10 23.01 -0.14
N ASP A 328 12.23 22.57 -1.39
CA ASP A 328 13.42 21.92 -1.97
C ASP A 328 13.88 20.66 -1.22
N LEU A 329 12.97 19.98 -0.51
CA LEU A 329 13.25 18.76 0.24
C LEU A 329 13.15 17.54 -0.70
N ARG A 330 14.28 17.08 -1.22
CA ARG A 330 14.40 16.03 -2.23
C ARG A 330 14.55 14.62 -1.65
N GLU A 331 14.89 14.52 -0.38
CA GLU A 331 15.03 13.28 0.37
C GLU A 331 13.90 13.17 1.41
N PRO A 332 13.65 11.97 1.98
CA PRO A 332 12.67 11.82 3.06
C PRO A 332 12.95 12.75 4.23
N PHE A 333 11.94 13.46 4.68
CA PHE A 333 12.06 14.52 5.70
C PHE A 333 10.93 14.49 6.76
N MET A 334 9.69 14.10 6.39
CA MET A 334 8.54 14.11 7.30
C MET A 334 8.76 13.20 8.51
N TYR A 335 9.39 12.03 8.30
CA TYR A 335 9.65 11.09 9.40
C TYR A 335 10.47 11.73 10.55
N ARG A 336 11.28 12.76 10.26
CA ARG A 336 12.06 13.49 11.28
C ARG A 336 11.19 14.35 12.19
N LEU A 337 9.99 14.76 11.72
CA LEU A 337 9.04 15.53 12.51
C LEU A 337 8.34 14.68 13.58
N VAL A 338 8.38 13.35 13.47
CA VAL A 338 7.80 12.44 14.46
C VAL A 338 8.48 12.59 15.83
N GLU A 339 9.78 12.87 15.85
CA GLU A 339 10.50 13.19 17.09
C GLU A 339 10.00 14.48 17.75
N VAL A 340 9.74 15.50 16.93
CA VAL A 340 9.14 16.77 17.41
C VAL A 340 7.78 16.49 18.02
N MET A 341 6.97 15.68 17.33
CA MET A 341 5.62 15.33 17.77
C MET A 341 5.61 14.54 19.09
N ASP A 342 6.50 13.55 19.25
CA ASP A 342 6.65 12.82 20.53
C ASP A 342 7.00 13.76 21.68
N ARG A 343 7.90 14.74 21.47
CA ARG A 343 8.27 15.71 22.49
C ARG A 343 7.12 16.63 22.89
N GLU A 344 6.33 17.11 21.92
CA GLU A 344 5.27 18.10 22.16
C GLU A 344 3.95 17.46 22.62
N MET A 345 3.63 16.24 22.13
CA MET A 345 2.32 15.60 22.35
C MET A 345 2.39 14.24 23.05
N GLY A 346 3.56 13.60 23.13
CA GLY A 346 3.72 12.23 23.65
C GLY A 346 3.34 12.05 25.13
N ASP A 347 3.30 13.11 25.95
CA ASP A 347 2.83 13.03 27.33
C ASP A 347 1.29 13.00 27.42
N SER A 348 0.61 13.66 26.49
CA SER A 348 -0.86 13.67 26.41
C SER A 348 -1.41 12.46 25.64
N PHE A 349 -0.63 11.92 24.72
CA PHE A 349 -0.98 10.80 23.85
C PHE A 349 0.13 9.74 23.86
N PRO A 350 0.15 8.85 24.87
CA PRO A 350 1.23 7.88 25.08
C PRO A 350 1.45 6.90 23.91
N GLU A 351 0.41 6.68 23.09
CA GLU A 351 0.47 5.85 21.88
C GLU A 351 1.48 6.37 20.84
N LEU A 352 1.68 7.69 20.77
CA LEU A 352 2.72 8.26 19.90
C LEU A 352 4.12 7.83 20.33
N ARG A 353 4.39 7.91 21.63
CA ARG A 353 5.69 7.50 22.20
C ARG A 353 5.93 6.03 22.04
N ALA A 354 4.91 5.21 22.31
CA ALA A 354 4.99 3.76 22.13
C ALA A 354 5.18 3.36 20.68
N GLY A 355 4.53 4.06 19.73
CA GLY A 355 4.57 3.81 18.29
C GLY A 355 5.69 4.53 17.54
N ARG A 356 6.49 5.39 18.15
CA ARG A 356 7.43 6.32 17.48
C ARG A 356 8.27 5.65 16.39
N LYS A 357 8.97 4.55 16.70
CA LYS A 357 9.83 3.85 15.73
C LYS A 357 9.06 3.30 14.54
N LEU A 358 7.86 2.79 14.79
CA LEU A 358 6.97 2.31 13.71
C LEU A 358 6.54 3.48 12.82
N ILE A 359 6.11 4.59 13.40
CA ILE A 359 5.66 5.78 12.68
C ILE A 359 6.79 6.33 11.81
N GLU A 360 7.99 6.53 12.38
CA GLU A 360 9.18 6.98 11.65
C GLU A 360 9.50 6.08 10.46
N SER A 361 9.45 4.76 10.65
CA SER A 361 9.75 3.80 9.59
C SER A 361 8.69 3.80 8.48
N VAL A 362 7.42 3.80 8.84
CA VAL A 362 6.29 3.80 7.88
C VAL A 362 6.30 5.07 7.04
N VAL A 363 6.43 6.23 7.70
CA VAL A 363 6.46 7.53 7.01
C VAL A 363 7.64 7.57 6.05
N ARG A 364 8.84 7.19 6.50
CA ARG A 364 10.05 7.20 5.68
C ARG A 364 9.94 6.31 4.45
N GLU A 365 9.42 5.10 4.58
CA GLU A 365 9.27 4.16 3.45
C GLU A 365 8.21 4.66 2.44
N GLU A 366 7.10 5.24 2.90
CA GLU A 366 6.11 5.86 2.00
C GLU A 366 6.68 7.10 1.29
N GLU A 367 7.48 7.93 1.97
CA GLU A 367 8.21 9.05 1.36
C GLU A 367 9.17 8.57 0.27
N LEU A 368 10.03 7.58 0.56
CA LEU A 368 10.97 7.01 -0.40
C LEU A 368 10.26 6.46 -1.64
N SER A 369 9.19 5.68 -1.41
CA SER A 369 8.38 5.13 -2.49
C SER A 369 7.77 6.21 -3.38
N PHE A 370 7.21 7.25 -2.79
CA PHE A 370 6.56 8.33 -3.54
C PHE A 370 7.57 9.23 -4.24
N LEU A 371 8.64 9.64 -3.58
CA LEU A 371 9.70 10.48 -4.18
C LEU A 371 10.33 9.83 -5.41
N SER A 372 10.47 8.50 -5.41
CA SER A 372 11.03 7.76 -6.55
C SER A 372 10.20 7.88 -7.84
N THR A 373 8.91 8.18 -7.75
CA THR A 373 7.98 8.34 -8.88
C THR A 373 7.54 9.78 -9.11
N LEU A 374 7.63 10.63 -8.08
CA LEU A 374 7.09 12.00 -8.07
C LEU A 374 7.71 12.86 -9.17
N GLU A 375 9.02 12.88 -9.30
CA GLU A 375 9.72 13.69 -10.31
C GLU A 375 9.28 13.35 -11.74
N LYS A 376 9.22 12.06 -12.05
CA LYS A 376 8.80 11.58 -13.37
C LYS A 376 7.32 11.87 -13.64
N GLY A 377 6.48 11.70 -12.61
CA GLY A 377 5.06 11.99 -12.70
C GLY A 377 4.76 13.47 -12.88
N LEU A 378 5.46 14.34 -12.15
CA LEU A 378 5.35 15.80 -12.33
C LEU A 378 5.82 16.25 -13.72
N ALA A 379 6.95 15.73 -14.20
CA ALA A 379 7.44 16.01 -15.55
C ALA A 379 6.42 15.57 -16.61
N ARG A 380 5.81 14.38 -16.44
CA ARG A 380 4.78 13.88 -17.35
C ARG A 380 3.50 14.72 -17.32
N LEU A 381 3.04 15.11 -16.13
CA LEU A 381 1.86 15.99 -15.98
C LEU A 381 2.09 17.35 -16.64
N ASN A 382 3.26 17.96 -16.42
CA ASN A 382 3.60 19.24 -17.06
C ASN A 382 3.58 19.14 -18.59
N GLN A 383 4.04 18.01 -19.13
CA GLN A 383 3.96 17.75 -20.57
C GLN A 383 2.49 17.59 -21.02
N ILE A 384 1.68 16.85 -20.28
CA ILE A 384 0.24 16.68 -20.56
C ILE A 384 -0.47 18.02 -20.53
N VAL A 385 -0.19 18.86 -19.55
CA VAL A 385 -0.76 20.24 -19.45
C VAL A 385 -0.36 21.09 -20.67
N ALA A 386 0.92 21.04 -21.06
CA ALA A 386 1.43 21.78 -22.21
C ALA A 386 0.80 21.32 -23.54
N ASP A 387 0.55 20.01 -23.68
CA ASP A 387 0.00 19.39 -24.88
C ASP A 387 -1.54 19.47 -24.95
N THR A 388 -2.22 19.81 -23.84
CA THR A 388 -3.69 19.79 -23.75
C THR A 388 -4.28 21.03 -24.45
N GLN A 389 -5.09 20.79 -25.48
CA GLN A 389 -5.89 21.83 -26.11
C GLN A 389 -7.17 22.09 -25.30
N GLY A 390 -7.31 23.28 -24.76
CA GLY A 390 -8.40 23.65 -23.84
C GLY A 390 -7.96 23.62 -22.38
N LYS A 391 -8.90 23.36 -21.46
CA LYS A 391 -8.63 23.36 -20.00
C LYS A 391 -9.05 22.06 -19.30
N VAL A 392 -9.26 20.97 -20.05
CA VAL A 392 -9.66 19.67 -19.51
C VAL A 392 -8.64 18.63 -19.93
N ILE A 393 -7.98 18.02 -18.97
CA ILE A 393 -7.08 16.87 -19.16
C ILE A 393 -7.94 15.64 -19.41
N ALA A 394 -7.71 14.95 -20.53
CA ALA A 394 -8.46 13.75 -20.89
C ALA A 394 -8.28 12.62 -19.85
N GLY A 395 -9.37 11.88 -19.55
CA GLY A 395 -9.38 10.79 -18.57
C GLY A 395 -8.35 9.69 -18.85
N GLU A 396 -8.04 9.39 -20.13
CA GLU A 396 -6.97 8.48 -20.54
C GLU A 396 -5.59 8.93 -20.05
N LYS A 397 -5.31 10.25 -20.07
CA LYS A 397 -4.03 10.81 -19.59
C LYS A 397 -3.94 10.80 -18.07
N ALA A 398 -5.05 11.06 -17.39
CA ALA A 398 -5.14 10.90 -15.95
C ALA A 398 -4.95 9.44 -15.54
N PHE A 399 -5.51 8.49 -16.29
CA PHE A 399 -5.31 7.07 -16.09
C PHE A 399 -3.86 6.61 -16.34
N GLU A 400 -3.17 7.16 -17.35
CA GLU A 400 -1.73 6.93 -17.58
C GLU A 400 -0.89 7.35 -16.35
N LEU A 401 -1.20 8.51 -15.76
CA LEU A 401 -0.53 8.99 -14.54
C LEU A 401 -0.80 8.08 -13.34
N TYR A 402 -2.02 7.57 -13.22
CA TYR A 402 -2.39 6.64 -12.16
C TYR A 402 -1.71 5.27 -12.31
N ASP A 403 -1.85 4.64 -13.47
CA ASP A 403 -1.42 3.25 -13.71
C ASP A 403 0.10 3.12 -13.81
N THR A 404 0.77 4.07 -14.46
CA THR A 404 2.21 4.02 -14.76
C THR A 404 3.07 4.74 -13.72
N TYR A 405 2.61 5.87 -13.22
CA TYR A 405 3.39 6.74 -12.32
C TYR A 405 2.89 6.71 -10.88
N GLY A 406 1.80 5.98 -10.59
CA GLY A 406 1.26 5.89 -9.24
C GLY A 406 0.70 7.21 -8.69
N PHE A 407 0.28 8.14 -9.57
CA PHE A 407 -0.40 9.37 -9.21
C PHE A 407 -1.89 9.07 -9.00
N PRO A 408 -2.42 9.15 -7.79
CA PRO A 408 -3.85 9.03 -7.57
C PRO A 408 -4.62 10.11 -8.34
N LEU A 409 -5.87 9.79 -8.73
CA LEU A 409 -6.70 10.73 -9.51
C LEU A 409 -6.85 12.10 -8.82
N ASP A 410 -7.13 12.09 -7.53
CA ASP A 410 -7.30 13.28 -6.70
C ASP A 410 -6.03 14.16 -6.64
N LEU A 411 -4.84 13.54 -6.62
CA LEU A 411 -3.58 14.28 -6.74
C LEU A 411 -3.43 14.90 -8.14
N THR A 412 -3.83 14.16 -9.17
CA THR A 412 -3.84 14.67 -10.56
C THR A 412 -4.82 15.82 -10.72
N GLU A 413 -6.03 15.72 -10.12
CA GLU A 413 -7.04 16.80 -10.13
C GLU A 413 -6.53 18.05 -9.40
N LEU A 414 -5.91 17.88 -8.22
CA LEU A 414 -5.34 18.98 -7.46
C LEU A 414 -4.26 19.72 -8.29
N LEU A 415 -3.31 18.97 -8.86
CA LEU A 415 -2.24 19.55 -9.68
C LEU A 415 -2.74 20.19 -10.96
N ALA A 416 -3.74 19.58 -11.61
CA ALA A 416 -4.40 20.16 -12.77
C ALA A 416 -5.08 21.50 -12.42
N ARG A 417 -5.80 21.56 -11.30
CA ARG A 417 -6.47 22.77 -10.79
C ARG A 417 -5.47 23.89 -10.50
N GLU A 418 -4.35 23.58 -9.87
CA GLU A 418 -3.26 24.55 -9.64
C GLU A 418 -2.67 25.10 -10.94
N ALA A 419 -2.64 24.29 -12.01
CA ALA A 419 -2.24 24.71 -13.35
C ALA A 419 -3.36 25.42 -14.14
N GLY A 420 -4.57 25.55 -13.58
CA GLY A 420 -5.75 26.15 -14.22
C GLY A 420 -6.50 25.21 -15.17
N PHE A 421 -6.38 23.90 -14.96
CA PHE A 421 -7.04 22.82 -15.72
C PHE A 421 -8.00 22.04 -14.83
N SER A 422 -8.93 21.31 -15.44
CA SER A 422 -9.74 20.26 -14.82
C SER A 422 -9.39 18.90 -15.42
N VAL A 423 -9.89 17.81 -14.81
CA VAL A 423 -9.67 16.44 -15.28
C VAL A 423 -11.01 15.83 -15.70
N ASP A 424 -11.03 15.10 -16.79
CA ASP A 424 -12.15 14.27 -17.21
C ASP A 424 -12.22 13.00 -16.34
N VAL A 425 -12.92 13.12 -15.21
CA VAL A 425 -13.08 12.03 -14.22
C VAL A 425 -13.88 10.87 -14.80
N GLU A 426 -14.95 11.16 -15.58
CA GLU A 426 -15.77 10.14 -16.20
C GLU A 426 -14.97 9.28 -17.19
N GLY A 427 -14.16 9.92 -18.03
CA GLY A 427 -13.23 9.21 -18.93
C GLY A 427 -12.18 8.38 -18.18
N PHE A 428 -11.69 8.84 -17.03
CA PHE A 428 -10.79 8.06 -16.16
C PHE A 428 -11.50 6.81 -15.61
N GLU A 429 -12.72 6.94 -15.10
CA GLU A 429 -13.51 5.83 -14.57
C GLU A 429 -13.82 4.78 -15.65
N GLN A 430 -14.09 5.22 -16.88
CA GLN A 430 -14.29 4.32 -18.03
C GLN A 430 -13.02 3.50 -18.32
N GLN A 431 -11.83 4.09 -18.25
CA GLN A 431 -10.56 3.35 -18.41
C GLN A 431 -10.32 2.34 -17.28
N MET A 432 -10.62 2.74 -16.04
CA MET A 432 -10.57 1.85 -14.87
C MET A 432 -11.53 0.66 -15.03
N GLN A 433 -12.75 0.92 -15.48
CA GLN A 433 -13.75 -0.11 -15.72
C GLN A 433 -13.35 -1.06 -16.86
N ALA A 434 -12.82 -0.50 -17.95
CA ALA A 434 -12.32 -1.29 -19.09
C ALA A 434 -11.14 -2.20 -18.69
N GLN A 435 -10.27 -1.76 -17.78
CA GLN A 435 -9.21 -2.60 -17.22
C GLN A 435 -9.78 -3.75 -16.39
N LYS A 436 -10.77 -3.48 -15.50
CA LYS A 436 -11.46 -4.50 -14.70
C LYS A 436 -12.23 -5.51 -15.57
N GLU A 437 -12.87 -5.05 -16.65
CA GLU A 437 -13.62 -5.92 -17.56
C GLU A 437 -12.72 -6.80 -18.42
N ARG A 438 -11.55 -6.30 -18.85
CA ARG A 438 -10.55 -7.14 -19.52
C ARG A 438 -10.12 -8.33 -18.66
N ALA A 439 -9.95 -8.11 -17.36
CA ALA A 439 -9.68 -9.17 -16.39
C ALA A 439 -10.87 -10.14 -16.20
N ARG A 440 -12.12 -9.65 -16.25
CA ARG A 440 -13.35 -10.46 -16.10
C ARG A 440 -13.72 -11.26 -17.35
N ARG A 441 -13.56 -10.73 -18.55
CA ARG A 441 -13.90 -11.42 -19.84
C ARG A 441 -13.11 -12.71 -20.09
N ALA A 442 -12.00 -12.93 -19.39
CA ALA A 442 -11.26 -14.17 -19.43
C ALA A 442 -11.99 -15.38 -18.80
N ALA A 443 -13.08 -15.16 -18.05
CA ALA A 443 -13.77 -16.14 -17.20
C ALA A 443 -15.23 -16.43 -17.60
N ALA A 444 -15.62 -16.25 -18.86
CA ALA A 444 -17.01 -16.51 -19.28
C ALA A 444 -17.38 -18.00 -19.11
N THR A 445 -18.40 -18.27 -18.28
CA THR A 445 -18.92 -19.61 -17.95
C THR A 445 -20.41 -19.63 -18.23
N ARG A 446 -20.91 -20.65 -18.94
CA ARG A 446 -22.34 -20.90 -19.13
C ARG A 446 -22.81 -21.86 -18.03
N VAL A 447 -23.90 -21.51 -17.34
CA VAL A 447 -24.47 -22.27 -16.24
C VAL A 447 -25.93 -22.58 -16.60
N ASP A 448 -26.31 -23.85 -16.54
CA ASP A 448 -27.70 -24.29 -16.73
C ASP A 448 -28.49 -24.16 -15.40
N ASP A 449 -29.80 -24.23 -15.44
CA ASP A 449 -30.68 -24.19 -14.26
C ASP A 449 -30.49 -25.42 -13.36
N TRP A 450 -30.85 -25.30 -12.07
CA TRP A 450 -30.79 -26.42 -11.13
C TRP A 450 -31.90 -27.47 -11.40
N GLU A 451 -31.50 -28.72 -11.57
CA GLU A 451 -32.41 -29.86 -11.49
C GLU A 451 -32.54 -30.31 -10.03
N ILE A 452 -33.75 -30.20 -9.48
CA ILE A 452 -34.05 -30.46 -8.06
C ILE A 452 -34.51 -31.93 -7.91
N LEU A 453 -33.84 -32.65 -7.03
CA LEU A 453 -34.18 -34.05 -6.71
C LEU A 453 -34.87 -34.18 -5.33
N SER A 454 -34.61 -33.26 -4.39
CA SER A 454 -35.30 -33.19 -3.11
C SER A 454 -35.53 -31.74 -2.68
N ASP A 455 -36.55 -31.49 -1.86
CA ASP A 455 -36.92 -30.15 -1.36
C ASP A 455 -36.05 -29.67 -0.16
N GLU A 456 -35.00 -30.38 0.18
CA GLU A 456 -34.11 -29.97 1.29
C GLU A 456 -33.27 -28.77 0.90
N THR A 457 -33.38 -27.70 1.68
CA THR A 457 -32.79 -26.36 1.34
C THR A 457 -31.49 -26.02 2.07
N GLY A 458 -31.06 -26.84 3.05
CA GLY A 458 -29.84 -26.64 3.84
C GLY A 458 -28.71 -27.61 3.50
N CYS A 459 -27.51 -27.29 3.95
CA CYS A 459 -26.37 -28.21 3.91
C CYS A 459 -25.61 -28.15 5.23
N VAL A 460 -25.52 -29.26 5.95
CA VAL A 460 -24.76 -29.38 7.20
C VAL A 460 -23.36 -29.91 6.90
N PHE A 461 -22.35 -29.14 7.31
CA PHE A 461 -20.94 -29.57 7.20
C PHE A 461 -20.54 -30.43 8.41
N VAL A 462 -20.19 -31.67 8.19
CA VAL A 462 -19.75 -32.63 9.23
C VAL A 462 -18.24 -32.90 9.18
N GLY A 463 -17.53 -32.29 8.26
CA GLY A 463 -16.13 -32.57 7.95
C GLY A 463 -15.10 -32.05 8.97
N TYR A 464 -15.52 -31.48 10.10
CA TYR A 464 -14.64 -31.28 11.24
C TYR A 464 -14.41 -32.58 12.03
N ASP A 465 -15.41 -33.48 12.03
CA ASP A 465 -15.45 -34.67 12.86
C ASP A 465 -15.23 -35.96 12.07
N THR A 466 -15.64 -35.96 10.77
CA THR A 466 -15.51 -37.15 9.92
C THR A 466 -15.05 -36.81 8.49
N LEU A 467 -14.32 -37.72 7.86
CA LEU A 467 -13.89 -37.60 6.46
C LEU A 467 -14.84 -38.35 5.51
N GLU A 468 -15.86 -38.97 6.02
CA GLU A 468 -16.84 -39.70 5.23
C GLU A 468 -18.23 -39.67 5.87
N CYS A 469 -19.25 -39.63 5.03
CA CYS A 469 -20.65 -39.83 5.46
C CYS A 469 -21.53 -40.24 4.27
N ASP A 470 -22.68 -40.78 4.57
CA ASP A 470 -23.70 -41.05 3.58
C ASP A 470 -24.43 -39.76 3.13
N VAL A 471 -24.56 -39.54 1.84
CA VAL A 471 -25.15 -38.36 1.24
C VAL A 471 -26.20 -38.71 0.19
N GLN A 472 -27.15 -37.83 -0.04
CA GLN A 472 -28.09 -37.83 -1.16
C GLN A 472 -27.89 -36.58 -1.99
N ILE A 473 -28.07 -36.64 -3.30
CA ILE A 473 -28.00 -35.50 -4.17
C ILE A 473 -29.32 -34.73 -4.08
N ALA A 474 -29.33 -33.55 -3.48
CA ALA A 474 -30.54 -32.71 -3.39
C ALA A 474 -30.85 -32.02 -4.72
N LYS A 475 -29.80 -31.51 -5.39
CA LYS A 475 -29.92 -30.87 -6.70
C LYS A 475 -28.59 -30.90 -7.45
N TYR A 476 -28.67 -30.79 -8.78
CA TYR A 476 -27.51 -30.71 -9.63
C TYR A 476 -27.74 -29.75 -10.81
N ARG A 477 -26.65 -29.27 -11.42
CA ARG A 477 -26.72 -28.52 -12.70
C ARG A 477 -25.46 -28.79 -13.53
N ARG A 478 -25.60 -28.60 -14.86
CA ARG A 478 -24.48 -28.65 -15.80
C ARG A 478 -23.87 -27.24 -15.97
N VAL A 479 -22.57 -27.21 -15.99
CA VAL A 479 -21.79 -25.98 -16.20
C VAL A 479 -20.79 -26.22 -17.33
N GLU A 480 -20.65 -25.26 -18.24
CA GLU A 480 -19.73 -25.34 -19.36
C GLU A 480 -18.83 -24.10 -19.42
N ASN A 481 -17.52 -24.32 -19.48
CA ASN A 481 -16.52 -23.27 -19.65
C ASN A 481 -15.53 -23.63 -20.77
N LYS A 482 -14.52 -22.78 -20.99
CA LYS A 482 -13.49 -23.01 -22.02
C LYS A 482 -12.71 -24.32 -21.87
N LYS A 483 -12.73 -24.96 -20.68
CA LYS A 483 -12.04 -26.24 -20.38
C LYS A 483 -12.95 -27.47 -20.56
N GLY A 484 -14.24 -27.26 -20.86
CA GLY A 484 -15.24 -28.30 -21.06
C GLY A 484 -16.43 -28.25 -20.11
N ALA A 485 -17.29 -29.24 -20.18
CA ALA A 485 -18.47 -29.36 -19.33
C ALA A 485 -18.18 -30.18 -18.06
N PHE A 486 -18.83 -29.79 -16.96
CA PHE A 486 -18.79 -30.46 -15.67
C PHE A 486 -20.14 -30.28 -14.95
N TYR A 487 -20.34 -30.99 -13.86
CA TYR A 487 -21.55 -30.89 -13.07
C TYR A 487 -21.27 -30.37 -11.67
N GLN A 488 -22.25 -29.66 -11.11
CA GLN A 488 -22.28 -29.15 -9.76
C GLN A 488 -23.38 -29.89 -8.98
N LEU A 489 -23.01 -30.44 -7.83
CA LEU A 489 -23.91 -31.20 -6.96
C LEU A 489 -24.04 -30.50 -5.61
N VAL A 490 -25.23 -30.56 -5.02
CA VAL A 490 -25.50 -30.09 -3.66
C VAL A 490 -26.08 -31.25 -2.84
N PHE A 491 -25.57 -31.39 -1.61
CA PHE A 491 -26.02 -32.40 -0.65
C PHE A 491 -26.59 -31.74 0.61
N PRO A 492 -27.60 -32.37 1.29
CA PRO A 492 -28.08 -31.86 2.59
C PRO A 492 -27.05 -31.94 3.71
N VAL A 493 -26.15 -32.92 3.59
CA VAL A 493 -25.04 -33.15 4.53
C VAL A 493 -23.77 -33.38 3.74
N THR A 494 -22.60 -32.87 4.20
CA THR A 494 -21.35 -33.09 3.49
C THR A 494 -20.15 -33.17 4.43
N PRO A 495 -19.17 -34.08 4.16
CA PRO A 495 -17.88 -34.11 4.84
C PRO A 495 -16.85 -33.22 4.12
N PHE A 496 -17.17 -32.69 2.92
CA PHE A 496 -16.26 -31.88 2.12
C PHE A 496 -16.25 -30.42 2.57
N TYR A 497 -15.09 -29.91 2.93
CA TYR A 497 -14.90 -28.48 3.19
C TYR A 497 -15.03 -27.69 1.88
N ALA A 498 -15.90 -26.69 1.85
CA ALA A 498 -16.04 -25.79 0.72
C ALA A 498 -15.02 -24.66 0.82
N GLU A 499 -14.42 -24.29 -0.32
CA GLU A 499 -13.43 -23.21 -0.40
C GLU A 499 -13.92 -21.96 0.31
N SER A 500 -13.20 -21.54 1.36
CA SER A 500 -13.55 -20.41 2.19
C SER A 500 -12.34 -19.95 3.01
N GLY A 501 -12.28 -18.65 3.35
CA GLY A 501 -11.24 -18.11 4.25
C GLY A 501 -9.81 -18.28 3.73
N GLY A 502 -9.63 -18.46 2.42
CA GLY A 502 -8.33 -18.71 1.80
C GLY A 502 -7.90 -20.19 1.80
N GLN A 503 -8.64 -21.09 2.45
CA GLN A 503 -8.41 -22.53 2.34
C GLN A 503 -9.11 -23.10 1.11
N VAL A 504 -8.39 -23.88 0.29
CA VAL A 504 -8.96 -24.59 -0.85
C VAL A 504 -10.02 -25.62 -0.41
N GLY A 505 -11.01 -25.85 -1.29
CA GLY A 505 -12.03 -26.87 -1.06
C GLY A 505 -11.47 -28.28 -1.19
N ASP A 506 -12.13 -29.21 -0.53
CA ASP A 506 -11.75 -30.62 -0.56
C ASP A 506 -12.00 -31.27 -1.89
N THR A 507 -11.27 -32.35 -2.10
CA THR A 507 -11.44 -33.33 -3.17
C THR A 507 -11.71 -34.70 -2.59
N GLY A 508 -12.18 -35.62 -3.41
CA GLY A 508 -12.46 -36.98 -2.99
C GLY A 508 -13.34 -37.72 -3.97
N TYR A 509 -14.30 -38.53 -3.50
CA TYR A 509 -15.19 -39.25 -4.37
C TYR A 509 -16.54 -39.57 -3.72
N LEU A 510 -17.52 -39.84 -4.53
CA LEU A 510 -18.80 -40.46 -4.17
C LEU A 510 -18.75 -41.95 -4.59
N GLU A 511 -19.08 -42.86 -3.72
CA GLU A 511 -19.15 -44.30 -3.98
C GLU A 511 -20.62 -44.77 -3.91
N ASP A 512 -21.08 -45.48 -4.94
CA ASP A 512 -22.40 -46.04 -4.97
C ASP A 512 -22.47 -47.43 -4.28
N GLU A 513 -23.64 -48.02 -4.19
CA GLU A 513 -23.87 -49.36 -3.61
C GLU A 513 -23.10 -50.49 -4.30
N ASN A 514 -22.69 -50.28 -5.56
CA ASN A 514 -21.93 -51.24 -6.36
C ASN A 514 -20.42 -51.00 -6.32
N GLY A 515 -19.96 -50.00 -5.57
CA GLY A 515 -18.55 -49.63 -5.44
C GLY A 515 -18.02 -48.79 -6.59
N HIS A 516 -18.85 -48.23 -7.48
CA HIS A 516 -18.41 -47.30 -8.52
C HIS A 516 -18.13 -45.92 -7.90
N ARG A 517 -17.05 -45.30 -8.33
CA ARG A 517 -16.59 -44.01 -7.80
C ARG A 517 -16.75 -42.88 -8.80
N THR A 518 -17.37 -41.81 -8.36
CA THR A 518 -17.43 -40.53 -9.06
C THR A 518 -16.54 -39.53 -8.36
N GLU A 519 -15.50 -39.03 -9.03
CA GLU A 519 -14.54 -38.09 -8.43
C GLU A 519 -15.18 -36.73 -8.17
N VAL A 520 -15.00 -36.21 -6.95
CA VAL A 520 -15.22 -34.82 -6.57
C VAL A 520 -13.91 -34.07 -6.76
N LEU A 521 -13.87 -33.25 -7.80
CA LEU A 521 -12.65 -32.51 -8.24
C LEU A 521 -12.36 -31.29 -7.39
N ALA A 522 -13.41 -30.64 -6.88
CA ALA A 522 -13.33 -29.47 -6.00
C ALA A 522 -14.64 -29.27 -5.25
N THR A 523 -14.58 -28.57 -4.14
CA THR A 523 -15.77 -28.15 -3.40
C THR A 523 -15.69 -26.63 -3.21
N ILE A 524 -16.62 -25.90 -3.82
CA ILE A 524 -16.70 -24.43 -3.75
C ILE A 524 -17.90 -24.00 -2.90
N LYS A 525 -18.01 -22.73 -2.59
CA LYS A 525 -19.10 -22.14 -1.81
C LYS A 525 -19.86 -21.12 -2.65
N GLU A 526 -21.16 -21.27 -2.78
CA GLU A 526 -22.04 -20.31 -3.45
C GLU A 526 -23.23 -20.00 -2.52
N ASN A 527 -23.45 -18.74 -2.15
CA ASN A 527 -24.48 -18.31 -1.21
C ASN A 527 -24.50 -19.11 0.11
N ASN A 528 -23.33 -19.34 0.67
CA ASN A 528 -23.10 -20.16 1.86
C ASN A 528 -23.43 -21.68 1.73
N VAL A 529 -23.77 -22.17 0.53
CA VAL A 529 -24.01 -23.59 0.28
C VAL A 529 -22.76 -24.22 -0.34
N PRO A 530 -22.27 -25.36 0.19
CA PRO A 530 -21.23 -26.17 -0.43
C PRO A 530 -21.70 -26.77 -1.77
N ILE A 531 -20.89 -26.59 -2.82
CA ILE A 531 -21.13 -27.11 -4.15
C ILE A 531 -19.98 -28.02 -4.55
N HIS A 532 -20.30 -29.28 -4.89
CA HIS A 532 -19.33 -30.29 -5.24
C HIS A 532 -19.20 -30.40 -6.76
N ILE A 533 -18.01 -30.27 -7.29
CA ILE A 533 -17.74 -30.28 -8.73
C ILE A 533 -17.30 -31.67 -9.14
N VAL A 534 -18.05 -32.28 -10.08
CA VAL A 534 -17.74 -33.58 -10.68
C VAL A 534 -17.66 -33.46 -12.19
N LYS A 535 -16.80 -34.26 -12.83
CA LYS A 535 -16.65 -34.23 -14.28
C LYS A 535 -17.87 -34.82 -15.00
N LYS A 536 -18.45 -35.82 -14.41
CA LYS A 536 -19.64 -36.57 -14.90
C LYS A 536 -20.56 -36.91 -13.74
N LEU A 537 -21.85 -37.00 -13.99
CA LEU A 537 -22.80 -37.58 -13.01
C LEU A 537 -22.51 -39.07 -12.80
N PRO A 538 -22.86 -39.65 -11.61
CA PRO A 538 -22.82 -41.11 -11.41
C PRO A 538 -23.58 -41.84 -12.53
N GLU A 539 -22.89 -42.72 -13.26
CA GLU A 539 -23.45 -43.42 -14.42
C GLU A 539 -24.12 -44.74 -14.01
N GLY A 540 -25.29 -45.03 -14.56
CA GLY A 540 -25.97 -46.33 -14.33
C GLY A 540 -26.67 -46.50 -13.00
N VAL A 541 -26.75 -45.45 -12.16
CA VAL A 541 -27.44 -45.46 -10.86
C VAL A 541 -28.54 -44.41 -10.77
N ASN A 542 -29.53 -44.67 -9.91
CA ASN A 542 -30.52 -43.67 -9.58
C ASN A 542 -29.86 -42.52 -8.79
N LEU A 543 -29.96 -41.28 -9.31
CA LEU A 543 -29.40 -40.11 -8.66
C LEU A 543 -30.03 -39.80 -7.29
N ASN A 544 -31.23 -40.35 -6.97
CA ASN A 544 -31.88 -40.31 -5.68
C ASN A 544 -31.36 -41.36 -4.69
N ALA A 545 -30.39 -42.21 -5.11
CA ALA A 545 -29.79 -43.18 -4.21
C ALA A 545 -28.87 -42.52 -3.17
N THR A 546 -28.58 -43.27 -2.11
CA THR A 546 -27.56 -42.86 -1.13
C THR A 546 -26.16 -43.20 -1.63
N PHE A 547 -25.26 -42.24 -1.56
CA PHE A 547 -23.86 -42.39 -1.91
C PHE A 547 -23.00 -42.22 -0.65
N ARG A 548 -21.92 -42.95 -0.56
CA ARG A 548 -20.89 -42.71 0.45
C ARG A 548 -19.95 -41.64 -0.07
N ALA A 549 -19.96 -40.47 0.55
CA ALA A 549 -19.06 -39.36 0.25
C ALA A 549 -17.77 -39.52 1.05
N VAL A 550 -16.61 -39.57 0.38
CA VAL A 550 -15.30 -39.80 1.01
C VAL A 550 -14.32 -38.72 0.60
N VAL A 551 -13.80 -38.00 1.57
CA VAL A 551 -12.79 -36.94 1.38
C VAL A 551 -11.41 -37.55 1.17
N ASN A 552 -10.58 -36.95 0.31
CA ASN A 552 -9.17 -37.32 0.22
C ASN A 552 -8.43 -36.93 1.51
N GLY A 553 -8.27 -37.88 2.41
CA GLY A 553 -7.70 -37.65 3.74
C GLY A 553 -6.25 -37.16 3.73
N GLU A 554 -5.43 -37.59 2.76
CA GLU A 554 -4.04 -37.13 2.65
C GLU A 554 -3.99 -35.65 2.27
N ARG A 555 -4.75 -35.21 1.25
CA ARG A 555 -4.83 -33.80 0.85
C ARG A 555 -5.42 -32.93 1.96
N ARG A 556 -6.50 -33.41 2.63
CA ARG A 556 -7.11 -32.71 3.76
C ARG A 556 -6.11 -32.51 4.90
N MET A 557 -5.35 -33.56 5.27
CA MET A 557 -4.35 -33.47 6.33
C MET A 557 -3.22 -32.50 5.95
N ALA A 558 -2.70 -32.56 4.74
CA ALA A 558 -1.68 -31.62 4.26
C ALA A 558 -2.20 -30.17 4.30
N THR A 559 -3.44 -29.95 3.84
CA THR A 559 -4.09 -28.62 3.91
C THR A 559 -4.26 -28.16 5.37
N ALA A 560 -4.72 -29.03 6.28
CA ALA A 560 -4.87 -28.73 7.70
C ALA A 560 -3.53 -28.38 8.37
N CYS A 561 -2.43 -29.06 7.99
CA CYS A 561 -1.08 -28.72 8.43
C CYS A 561 -0.68 -27.31 8.00
N ASN A 562 -0.87 -26.98 6.72
CA ASN A 562 -0.56 -25.66 6.19
C ASN A 562 -1.46 -24.57 6.80
N HIS A 563 -2.74 -24.87 7.05
CA HIS A 563 -3.66 -23.90 7.67
C HIS A 563 -3.28 -23.64 9.14
N SER A 564 -3.01 -24.67 9.91
CA SER A 564 -2.56 -24.51 11.30
C SER A 564 -1.22 -23.79 11.38
N ALA A 565 -0.30 -24.07 10.43
CA ALA A 565 0.97 -23.34 10.32
C ALA A 565 0.76 -21.84 9.95
N THR A 566 -0.29 -21.50 9.22
CA THR A 566 -0.64 -20.10 8.90
C THR A 566 -0.94 -19.30 10.17
N HIS A 567 -1.67 -19.88 11.13
CA HIS A 567 -1.93 -19.26 12.43
C HIS A 567 -0.66 -19.07 13.25
N LEU A 568 0.21 -20.09 13.29
CA LEU A 568 1.52 -19.98 13.97
C LEU A 568 2.41 -18.94 13.31
N LEU A 569 2.39 -18.85 11.96
CA LEU A 569 3.11 -17.85 11.18
C LEU A 569 2.63 -16.43 11.49
N HIS A 570 1.31 -16.21 11.52
CA HIS A 570 0.73 -14.92 11.86
C HIS A 570 1.18 -14.47 13.27
N LYS A 571 1.07 -15.33 14.27
CA LYS A 571 1.59 -15.07 15.61
C LYS A 571 3.09 -14.73 15.61
N ALA A 572 3.91 -15.53 14.90
CA ALA A 572 5.36 -15.32 14.84
C ALA A 572 5.73 -13.99 14.18
N LEU A 573 5.04 -13.63 13.10
CA LEU A 573 5.21 -12.34 12.43
C LEU A 573 4.86 -11.16 13.35
N ARG A 574 3.74 -11.25 14.08
CA ARG A 574 3.37 -10.24 15.08
C ARG A 574 4.39 -10.12 16.21
N THR A 575 5.00 -11.23 16.61
CA THR A 575 6.04 -11.25 17.65
C THR A 575 7.34 -10.58 17.17
N VAL A 576 7.76 -10.83 15.94
CA VAL A 576 9.05 -10.35 15.40
C VAL A 576 8.94 -8.93 14.84
N LEU A 577 7.84 -8.62 14.14
CA LEU A 577 7.68 -7.35 13.42
C LEU A 577 6.82 -6.33 14.18
N GLY A 578 5.94 -6.78 15.06
CA GLY A 578 5.04 -5.93 15.84
C GLY A 578 3.55 -6.19 15.56
N THR A 579 2.70 -5.61 16.43
CA THR A 579 1.24 -5.83 16.44
C THR A 579 0.51 -5.25 15.22
N HIS A 580 1.16 -4.38 14.43
CA HIS A 580 0.62 -3.82 13.17
C HIS A 580 0.48 -4.85 12.05
N VAL A 581 1.10 -6.04 12.22
CA VAL A 581 0.95 -7.14 11.26
C VAL A 581 -0.46 -7.70 11.33
N GLU A 582 -1.20 -7.53 10.23
CA GLU A 582 -2.55 -8.06 10.03
C GLU A 582 -2.59 -8.85 8.73
N GLN A 583 -3.36 -9.93 8.69
CA GLN A 583 -3.60 -10.67 7.46
C GLN A 583 -4.38 -9.82 6.47
N LYS A 584 -3.88 -9.69 5.24
CA LYS A 584 -4.54 -9.02 4.11
C LYS A 584 -5.04 -10.01 3.06
N GLY A 585 -4.54 -11.23 3.09
CA GLY A 585 -4.97 -12.33 2.26
C GLY A 585 -4.27 -13.62 2.64
N SER A 586 -4.85 -14.75 2.26
CA SER A 586 -4.22 -16.06 2.40
C SER A 586 -4.65 -16.99 1.27
N ALA A 587 -3.82 -17.98 0.97
CA ALA A 587 -4.17 -19.14 0.16
C ALA A 587 -3.49 -20.36 0.77
N VAL A 588 -4.29 -21.34 1.14
CA VAL A 588 -3.84 -22.53 1.87
C VAL A 588 -4.32 -23.76 1.12
N GLY A 589 -3.39 -24.56 0.68
CA GLY A 589 -3.63 -25.83 -0.02
C GLY A 589 -2.71 -26.95 0.48
N PRO A 590 -2.81 -28.14 -0.10
CA PRO A 590 -1.97 -29.26 0.30
C PRO A 590 -0.50 -29.10 -0.06
N GLU A 591 -0.20 -28.34 -1.13
CA GLU A 591 1.15 -28.10 -1.61
C GLU A 591 1.91 -27.06 -0.80
N GLY A 592 1.19 -26.15 -0.09
CA GLY A 592 1.80 -25.08 0.69
C GLY A 592 0.81 -24.01 1.12
N LEU A 593 1.34 -22.96 1.67
CA LEU A 593 0.58 -21.78 2.09
C LEU A 593 1.20 -20.49 1.55
N ARG A 594 0.34 -19.50 1.35
CA ARG A 594 0.67 -18.13 1.03
C ARG A 594 -0.02 -17.23 2.03
N PHE A 595 0.73 -16.32 2.62
CA PHE A 595 0.24 -15.38 3.62
C PHE A 595 0.61 -13.96 3.24
N ASP A 596 -0.40 -13.13 2.98
CA ASP A 596 -0.26 -11.72 2.64
C ASP A 596 -0.57 -10.89 3.89
N PHE A 597 0.35 -10.00 4.28
CA PHE A 597 0.25 -9.28 5.54
C PHE A 597 0.70 -7.82 5.40
N SER A 598 0.18 -6.97 6.30
CA SER A 598 0.60 -5.57 6.38
C SER A 598 2.01 -5.45 6.97
N HIS A 599 2.94 -4.93 6.18
CA HIS A 599 4.26 -4.52 6.64
C HIS A 599 4.89 -3.55 5.63
N PHE A 600 5.61 -2.55 6.11
CA PHE A 600 6.06 -1.40 5.34
C PHE A 600 7.41 -1.62 4.65
N SER A 601 8.27 -2.53 5.13
CA SER A 601 9.62 -2.77 4.59
C SER A 601 9.86 -4.23 4.22
N LYS A 602 10.93 -4.50 3.45
CA LYS A 602 11.42 -5.85 3.21
C LYS A 602 11.92 -6.46 4.52
N MET A 603 11.52 -7.69 4.78
CA MET A 603 12.06 -8.43 5.92
C MET A 603 13.54 -8.76 5.71
N THR A 604 14.32 -8.66 6.78
CA THR A 604 15.72 -9.10 6.77
C THR A 604 15.81 -10.63 6.86
N ASP A 605 16.92 -11.20 6.38
CA ASP A 605 17.17 -12.65 6.48
C ASP A 605 17.13 -13.13 7.94
N GLU A 606 17.57 -12.27 8.87
CA GLU A 606 17.53 -12.57 10.31
C GLU A 606 16.09 -12.60 10.84
N GLN A 607 15.23 -11.67 10.42
CA GLN A 607 13.80 -11.66 10.79
C GLN A 607 13.08 -12.88 10.22
N LEU A 608 13.36 -13.26 8.97
CA LEU A 608 12.80 -14.47 8.34
C LEU A 608 13.22 -15.73 9.10
N ARG A 609 14.50 -15.83 9.51
CA ARG A 609 15.01 -16.94 10.31
C ARG A 609 14.33 -17.00 11.67
N GLN A 610 14.19 -15.88 12.37
CA GLN A 610 13.51 -15.80 13.66
C GLN A 610 12.03 -16.23 13.57
N VAL A 611 11.32 -15.80 12.54
CA VAL A 611 9.93 -16.22 12.31
C VAL A 611 9.85 -17.71 12.06
N GLU A 612 10.70 -18.28 11.20
CA GLU A 612 10.75 -19.71 10.92
C GLU A 612 11.08 -20.54 12.16
N GLU A 613 12.02 -20.09 12.98
CA GLU A 613 12.41 -20.72 14.25
C GLU A 613 11.26 -20.70 15.27
N LEU A 614 10.54 -19.57 15.37
CA LEU A 614 9.39 -19.44 16.27
C LEU A 614 8.26 -20.39 15.87
N VAL A 615 7.92 -20.47 14.59
CA VAL A 615 6.89 -21.39 14.08
C VAL A 615 7.30 -22.85 14.37
N ASN A 616 8.55 -23.23 14.05
CA ASN A 616 9.02 -24.58 14.29
C ASN A 616 9.14 -24.93 15.79
N ARG A 617 9.44 -23.95 16.64
CA ARG A 617 9.38 -24.11 18.10
C ARG A 617 7.96 -24.43 18.58
N ASP A 618 6.95 -23.71 18.08
CA ASP A 618 5.54 -23.92 18.43
C ASP A 618 5.00 -25.24 17.87
N ILE A 619 5.47 -25.68 16.71
CA ILE A 619 5.22 -27.02 16.17
C ILE A 619 5.77 -28.07 17.14
N LYS A 620 7.01 -27.92 17.56
CA LYS A 620 7.70 -28.87 18.49
C LYS A 620 7.08 -28.90 19.90
N ALA A 621 6.45 -27.79 20.31
CA ALA A 621 5.77 -27.72 21.60
C ALA A 621 4.55 -28.63 21.70
N GLY A 622 3.99 -29.07 20.58
CA GLY A 622 2.91 -30.06 20.55
C GLY A 622 1.59 -29.55 21.13
N TYR A 623 1.23 -28.32 20.81
CA TYR A 623 -0.04 -27.74 21.27
C TYR A 623 -1.24 -28.53 20.71
N ALA A 624 -2.12 -28.99 21.60
CA ALA A 624 -3.41 -29.54 21.19
C ALA A 624 -4.34 -28.44 20.69
N LEU A 625 -5.17 -28.75 19.69
CA LEU A 625 -6.24 -27.86 19.22
C LEU A 625 -7.23 -27.60 20.36
N GLN A 626 -7.48 -26.34 20.65
CA GLN A 626 -8.58 -25.89 21.48
C GLN A 626 -9.55 -25.13 20.58
N GLU A 627 -10.77 -25.64 20.41
CA GLU A 627 -11.79 -24.99 19.61
C GLU A 627 -13.10 -24.82 20.37
N ASP A 628 -13.80 -23.72 20.09
CA ASP A 628 -15.18 -23.51 20.48
C ASP A 628 -15.96 -23.09 19.23
N ARG A 629 -16.96 -23.90 18.81
CA ARG A 629 -17.67 -23.74 17.54
C ARG A 629 -18.83 -22.77 17.60
N GLU A 630 -19.27 -22.40 18.81
CA GLU A 630 -20.49 -21.62 19.06
C GLU A 630 -20.25 -20.46 20.06
N LYS A 631 -19.03 -19.93 20.09
CA LYS A 631 -18.66 -18.86 21.02
C LYS A 631 -19.36 -17.56 20.66
N ASP A 632 -19.82 -16.83 21.68
CA ASP A 632 -20.33 -15.48 21.50
C ASP A 632 -19.22 -14.54 20.98
N TYR A 633 -19.50 -13.77 19.93
CA TYR A 633 -18.49 -12.92 19.27
C TYR A 633 -17.91 -11.87 20.21
N ARG A 634 -18.78 -11.19 21.01
CA ARG A 634 -18.33 -10.16 21.96
C ARG A 634 -17.49 -10.75 23.08
N GLN A 635 -17.85 -11.93 23.57
CA GLN A 635 -17.06 -12.66 24.55
C GLN A 635 -15.71 -13.06 24.00
N ALA A 636 -15.62 -13.55 22.76
CA ALA A 636 -14.36 -13.91 22.10
C ALA A 636 -13.41 -12.70 22.00
N LEU A 637 -13.95 -11.53 21.60
CA LEU A 637 -13.16 -10.29 21.54
C LEU A 637 -12.64 -9.88 22.95
N ALA A 638 -13.48 -9.98 23.97
CA ALA A 638 -13.08 -9.67 25.35
C ALA A 638 -11.97 -10.60 25.89
N GLU A 639 -11.89 -11.83 25.39
CA GLU A 639 -10.81 -12.80 25.68
C GLU A 639 -9.55 -12.58 24.84
N GLY A 640 -9.52 -11.58 23.96
CA GLY A 640 -8.36 -11.21 23.16
C GLY A 640 -8.17 -12.06 21.89
N VAL A 641 -9.25 -12.64 21.33
CA VAL A 641 -9.18 -13.33 20.04
C VAL A 641 -8.79 -12.35 18.91
N THR A 642 -7.96 -12.81 17.99
CA THR A 642 -7.67 -12.03 16.77
C THR A 642 -8.80 -12.23 15.78
N ALA A 643 -9.57 -11.17 15.50
CA ALA A 643 -10.62 -11.13 14.49
C ALA A 643 -10.11 -10.36 13.25
N LEU A 644 -10.04 -11.03 12.10
CA LEU A 644 -9.40 -10.49 10.89
C LEU A 644 -10.38 -9.85 9.89
N PHE A 645 -11.68 -10.13 10.01
CA PHE A 645 -12.71 -9.74 9.04
C PHE A 645 -14.01 -9.33 9.74
N SER A 646 -13.95 -8.30 10.60
CA SER A 646 -15.03 -7.86 11.50
C SER A 646 -16.41 -7.69 10.83
N GLU A 647 -16.44 -7.28 9.55
CA GLU A 647 -17.69 -7.08 8.80
C GLU A 647 -18.41 -8.38 8.36
N LYS A 648 -17.82 -9.56 8.60
CA LYS A 648 -18.31 -10.86 8.09
C LYS A 648 -18.73 -11.85 9.16
N TYR A 649 -18.60 -11.50 10.45
CA TYR A 649 -18.92 -12.40 11.54
C TYR A 649 -20.36 -12.22 12.03
N GLY A 650 -21.03 -13.34 12.30
CA GLY A 650 -22.32 -13.35 13.00
C GLY A 650 -22.15 -13.28 14.52
N ASP A 651 -23.28 -13.34 15.25
CA ASP A 651 -23.28 -13.32 16.73
C ASP A 651 -22.56 -14.54 17.35
N ARG A 652 -22.49 -15.65 16.61
CA ARG A 652 -21.80 -16.90 16.99
C ARG A 652 -20.65 -17.15 16.04
N VAL A 653 -19.47 -17.45 16.62
CA VAL A 653 -18.21 -17.64 15.89
C VAL A 653 -17.47 -18.87 16.34
N ARG A 654 -16.67 -19.46 15.43
CA ARG A 654 -15.74 -20.51 15.79
C ARG A 654 -14.37 -19.92 16.13
N THR A 655 -13.85 -20.26 17.29
CA THR A 655 -12.50 -19.90 17.74
C THR A 655 -11.58 -21.09 17.64
N VAL A 656 -10.31 -20.83 17.27
CA VAL A 656 -9.24 -21.83 17.16
C VAL A 656 -8.02 -21.33 17.94
N ARG A 657 -7.47 -22.17 18.82
CA ARG A 657 -6.31 -21.83 19.65
C ARG A 657 -5.25 -22.90 19.63
N PHE A 658 -3.99 -22.48 19.39
CA PHE A 658 -2.77 -23.28 19.56
C PHE A 658 -1.78 -22.49 20.43
N GLY A 659 -1.68 -22.84 21.71
CA GLY A 659 -0.88 -22.07 22.66
C GLY A 659 -1.35 -20.61 22.76
N ASP A 660 -0.45 -19.67 22.40
CA ASP A 660 -0.76 -18.24 22.40
C ASP A 660 -1.39 -17.75 21.08
N SER A 661 -1.45 -18.56 20.03
CA SER A 661 -2.17 -18.22 18.80
C SER A 661 -3.65 -18.47 19.01
N TYR A 662 -4.48 -17.40 19.01
CA TYR A 662 -5.91 -17.45 19.27
C TYR A 662 -6.66 -16.57 18.26
N GLU A 663 -7.41 -17.23 17.35
CA GLU A 663 -8.03 -16.55 16.18
C GLU A 663 -9.44 -17.07 15.88
N LEU A 664 -10.26 -16.23 15.22
CA LEU A 664 -11.50 -16.64 14.61
C LEU A 664 -11.21 -17.36 13.30
N CYS A 665 -11.60 -18.62 13.17
CA CYS A 665 -11.33 -19.41 11.96
C CYS A 665 -12.36 -20.51 11.70
N GLY A 666 -12.89 -20.55 10.44
CA GLY A 666 -13.79 -21.59 9.96
C GLY A 666 -13.09 -22.74 9.22
N GLY A 667 -11.77 -22.73 9.09
CA GLY A 667 -11.01 -23.71 8.33
C GLY A 667 -10.77 -25.04 9.06
N THR A 668 -10.15 -26.00 8.38
CA THR A 668 -9.78 -27.30 8.99
C THR A 668 -8.36 -27.23 9.57
N HIS A 669 -8.18 -27.81 10.74
CA HIS A 669 -6.93 -27.78 11.49
C HIS A 669 -6.48 -29.15 11.94
N VAL A 670 -5.19 -29.27 12.28
CA VAL A 670 -4.65 -30.44 12.94
C VAL A 670 -5.11 -30.52 14.39
N ASP A 671 -5.25 -31.72 14.94
CA ASP A 671 -5.57 -31.94 16.34
C ASP A 671 -4.42 -31.59 17.30
N ASN A 672 -3.18 -31.61 16.77
CA ASN A 672 -1.96 -31.27 17.51
C ASN A 672 -0.91 -30.71 16.54
N THR A 673 -0.19 -29.65 16.95
CA THR A 673 0.82 -28.99 16.11
C THR A 673 1.98 -29.91 15.69
N LEU A 674 2.27 -30.98 16.42
CA LEU A 674 3.27 -31.99 16.03
C LEU A 674 2.97 -32.62 14.66
N ARG A 675 1.70 -32.67 14.22
CA ARG A 675 1.35 -33.25 12.92
C ARG A 675 1.89 -32.41 11.76
N ILE A 676 2.17 -31.12 11.97
CA ILE A 676 2.76 -30.22 10.98
C ILE A 676 4.20 -30.66 10.66
N ARG A 677 4.91 -31.25 11.61
CA ARG A 677 6.27 -31.81 11.54
C ARG A 677 7.35 -30.75 11.31
N LEU A 678 7.29 -30.01 10.22
CA LEU A 678 8.30 -29.01 9.82
C LEU A 678 7.63 -27.90 9.01
N PHE A 679 8.09 -26.67 9.24
CA PHE A 679 7.70 -25.48 8.49
C PHE A 679 8.92 -24.86 7.82
N LYS A 680 8.82 -24.46 6.56
CA LYS A 680 9.87 -23.80 5.79
C LYS A 680 9.33 -22.62 4.98
N ILE A 681 9.92 -21.44 5.18
CA ILE A 681 9.68 -20.27 4.34
C ILE A 681 10.45 -20.44 3.02
N LEU A 682 9.75 -20.29 1.88
CA LEU A 682 10.35 -20.39 0.54
C LEU A 682 10.72 -19.00 0.00
N SER A 683 9.82 -18.04 0.17
CA SER A 683 9.99 -16.68 -0.37
C SER A 683 9.33 -15.63 0.52
N GLU A 684 9.83 -14.40 0.43
CA GLU A 684 9.23 -13.19 0.97
C GLU A 684 9.36 -12.07 -0.06
N GLY A 685 8.27 -11.33 -0.31
CA GLY A 685 8.28 -10.25 -1.29
C GLY A 685 7.12 -9.26 -1.14
N ALA A 686 7.26 -8.10 -1.78
CA ALA A 686 6.18 -7.12 -1.86
C ALA A 686 5.17 -7.52 -2.94
N ILE A 687 3.87 -7.35 -2.68
CA ILE A 687 2.80 -7.51 -3.67
C ILE A 687 2.04 -6.23 -3.94
N ALA A 688 2.03 -5.34 -2.95
CA ALA A 688 1.48 -4.00 -3.05
C ALA A 688 2.20 -3.09 -2.04
N ALA A 689 2.00 -1.79 -2.15
CA ALA A 689 2.55 -0.87 -1.16
C ALA A 689 1.97 -1.18 0.24
N GLY A 690 2.87 -1.40 1.20
CA GLY A 690 2.51 -1.78 2.57
C GLY A 690 1.99 -3.20 2.75
N ILE A 691 2.03 -4.06 1.71
CA ILE A 691 1.62 -5.47 1.81
C ILE A 691 2.76 -6.38 1.34
N ARG A 692 3.15 -7.29 2.22
CA ARG A 692 4.18 -8.30 1.99
C ARG A 692 3.54 -9.67 1.89
N ARG A 693 4.20 -10.57 1.17
CA ARG A 693 3.79 -11.96 0.98
C ARG A 693 4.87 -12.90 1.47
N ILE A 694 4.50 -13.89 2.25
CA ILE A 694 5.32 -15.06 2.54
C ILE A 694 4.68 -16.27 1.86
N GLU A 695 5.51 -17.07 1.19
CA GLU A 695 5.17 -18.40 0.72
C GLU A 695 5.95 -19.43 1.55
N ALA A 696 5.24 -20.44 2.04
CA ALA A 696 5.83 -21.45 2.91
C ALA A 696 5.19 -22.82 2.67
N ILE A 697 5.89 -23.85 3.13
CA ILE A 697 5.51 -25.26 3.03
C ILE A 697 5.66 -25.96 4.37
N THR A 698 4.89 -27.04 4.56
CA THR A 698 4.97 -27.85 5.78
C THR A 698 5.15 -29.32 5.48
N GLY A 699 5.40 -30.12 6.51
CA GLY A 699 5.35 -31.58 6.49
C GLY A 699 6.20 -32.22 5.40
N ASP A 700 5.56 -33.06 4.59
CA ASP A 700 6.26 -33.83 3.57
C ASP A 700 6.81 -32.95 2.44
N GLU A 701 6.15 -31.85 2.09
CA GLU A 701 6.67 -30.90 1.09
C GLU A 701 7.95 -30.21 1.60
N ALA A 702 8.01 -29.83 2.88
CA ALA A 702 9.23 -29.28 3.47
C ALA A 702 10.36 -30.32 3.50
N ILE A 703 10.05 -31.59 3.78
CA ILE A 703 11.05 -32.67 3.75
C ILE A 703 11.54 -32.92 2.32
N LYS A 704 10.63 -32.92 1.31
CA LYS A 704 11.01 -33.05 -0.11
C LYS A 704 11.93 -31.90 -0.53
N TYR A 705 11.62 -30.67 -0.12
CA TYR A 705 12.45 -29.50 -0.39
C TYR A 705 13.89 -29.70 0.12
N TYR A 706 14.08 -30.14 1.37
CA TYR A 706 15.42 -30.38 1.91
C TYR A 706 16.14 -31.55 1.22
N ARG A 707 15.43 -32.65 0.88
CA ARG A 707 16.01 -33.75 0.11
C ARG A 707 16.47 -33.31 -1.27
N GLN A 708 15.72 -32.44 -1.93
CA GLN A 708 16.11 -31.85 -3.20
C GLN A 708 17.42 -31.03 -3.07
N ARG A 709 17.51 -30.19 -2.03
CA ARG A 709 18.73 -29.43 -1.74
C ARG A 709 19.93 -30.31 -1.40
N GLU A 710 19.70 -31.36 -0.64
CA GLU A 710 20.74 -32.36 -0.33
C GLU A 710 21.24 -33.04 -1.61
N HIS A 711 20.32 -33.40 -2.51
CA HIS A 711 20.69 -33.98 -3.80
C HIS A 711 21.52 -33.02 -4.66
N GLU A 712 21.09 -31.75 -4.75
CA GLU A 712 21.85 -30.71 -5.48
C GLU A 712 23.27 -30.54 -4.91
N LEU A 713 23.41 -30.55 -3.58
CA LEU A 713 24.71 -30.48 -2.92
C LEU A 713 25.54 -31.74 -3.19
N ALA A 714 24.93 -32.93 -3.25
CA ALA A 714 25.61 -34.17 -3.60
C ALA A 714 26.16 -34.14 -5.03
N VAL A 715 25.34 -33.69 -6.01
CA VAL A 715 25.80 -33.49 -7.39
C VAL A 715 26.96 -32.50 -7.47
N LEU A 716 26.90 -31.39 -6.73
CA LEU A 716 28.02 -30.44 -6.67
C LEU A 716 29.28 -31.07 -6.06
N ARG A 717 29.16 -31.89 -5.00
CA ARG A 717 30.28 -32.62 -4.42
C ARG A 717 30.95 -33.55 -5.43
N ASP A 718 30.13 -34.25 -6.25
CA ASP A 718 30.64 -35.13 -7.29
C ASP A 718 31.40 -34.35 -8.37
N ILE A 719 30.87 -33.19 -8.81
CA ILE A 719 31.54 -32.28 -9.75
C ILE A 719 32.91 -31.83 -9.18
N PHE A 720 32.97 -31.52 -7.89
CA PHE A 720 34.19 -31.13 -7.19
C PHE A 720 34.99 -32.33 -6.64
N LYS A 721 34.82 -33.53 -7.22
CA LYS A 721 35.58 -34.76 -6.91
C LYS A 721 35.55 -35.16 -5.42
N GLY A 722 34.38 -35.06 -4.79
CA GLY A 722 34.16 -35.41 -3.40
C GLY A 722 34.70 -34.42 -2.37
N ASN A 723 34.98 -33.20 -2.77
CA ASN A 723 35.41 -32.14 -1.84
C ASN A 723 34.29 -31.82 -0.84
N HIS A 724 34.62 -31.87 0.46
CA HIS A 724 33.66 -31.58 1.52
C HIS A 724 33.41 -30.05 1.68
N ASP A 725 34.39 -29.23 1.34
CA ASP A 725 34.29 -27.75 1.36
C ASP A 725 33.96 -27.24 -0.04
N LEU A 726 32.65 -27.27 -0.37
CA LEU A 726 32.15 -26.88 -1.69
C LEU A 726 32.36 -25.38 -1.96
N GLU A 727 32.30 -24.53 -0.95
CA GLU A 727 32.47 -23.09 -1.07
C GLU A 727 33.90 -22.79 -1.51
N LYS A 728 34.87 -23.34 -0.80
CA LYS A 728 36.29 -23.20 -1.15
C LYS A 728 36.62 -23.78 -2.53
N ALA A 729 36.06 -24.96 -2.87
CA ALA A 729 36.24 -25.57 -4.17
C ALA A 729 35.68 -24.69 -5.31
N ALA A 730 34.48 -24.11 -5.15
CA ALA A 730 33.90 -23.21 -6.11
C ALA A 730 34.73 -21.91 -6.28
N VAL A 731 35.16 -21.29 -5.19
CA VAL A 731 36.02 -20.09 -5.21
C VAL A 731 37.34 -20.40 -5.93
N THR A 732 37.96 -21.54 -5.61
CA THR A 732 39.19 -21.98 -6.28
C THR A 732 38.99 -22.16 -7.77
N MET A 733 37.95 -22.86 -8.20
CA MET A 733 37.65 -23.09 -9.62
C MET A 733 37.38 -21.76 -10.39
N VAL A 734 36.68 -20.81 -9.77
CA VAL A 734 36.47 -19.48 -10.38
C VAL A 734 37.81 -18.73 -10.53
N ALA A 735 38.65 -18.78 -9.50
CA ALA A 735 39.99 -18.16 -9.54
C ALA A 735 40.89 -18.81 -10.61
N GLU A 736 40.93 -20.14 -10.67
CA GLU A 736 41.69 -20.89 -11.69
C GLU A 736 41.19 -20.57 -13.10
N ASN A 737 39.88 -20.52 -13.32
CA ASN A 737 39.31 -20.18 -14.63
C ASN A 737 39.70 -18.74 -15.03
N ALA A 738 39.67 -17.80 -14.10
CA ALA A 738 40.12 -16.43 -14.36
C ALA A 738 41.62 -16.35 -14.69
N ALA A 739 42.44 -17.12 -13.98
CA ALA A 739 43.88 -17.21 -14.26
C ALA A 739 44.16 -17.83 -15.62
N LEU A 740 43.51 -18.95 -15.96
CA LEU A 740 43.62 -19.61 -17.26
C LEU A 740 43.19 -18.69 -18.41
N ARG A 741 42.10 -17.95 -18.26
CA ARG A 741 41.67 -16.97 -19.27
C ARG A 741 42.74 -15.90 -19.52
N LYS A 742 43.34 -15.38 -18.43
CA LYS A 742 44.41 -14.40 -18.54
C LYS A 742 45.68 -14.96 -19.20
N GLU A 743 46.01 -16.23 -18.91
CA GLU A 743 47.14 -16.93 -19.52
C GLU A 743 46.88 -17.15 -21.03
N VAL A 744 45.68 -17.63 -21.39
CA VAL A 744 45.28 -17.79 -22.84
C VAL A 744 45.33 -16.45 -23.55
N GLU A 745 44.85 -15.36 -22.93
CA GLU A 745 44.96 -14.04 -23.51
C GLU A 745 46.43 -13.61 -23.69
N GLY A 746 47.29 -13.92 -22.70
CA GLY A 746 48.74 -13.70 -22.82
C GLY A 746 49.38 -14.44 -23.99
N PHE A 747 49.08 -15.70 -24.16
CA PHE A 747 49.56 -16.49 -25.32
C PHE A 747 49.04 -15.95 -26.66
N LEU A 748 47.78 -15.54 -26.72
CA LEU A 748 47.19 -14.95 -27.93
C LEU A 748 47.89 -13.62 -28.26
N ARG A 749 48.17 -12.76 -27.28
CA ARG A 749 48.95 -11.52 -27.50
C ARG A 749 50.36 -11.80 -28.00
N GLN A 750 51.04 -12.82 -27.46
CA GLN A 750 52.35 -13.23 -27.94
C GLN A 750 52.26 -13.76 -29.41
N LYS A 751 51.22 -14.55 -29.74
CA LYS A 751 50.96 -15.00 -31.10
C LYS A 751 50.73 -13.83 -32.06
N VAL A 752 49.92 -12.82 -31.64
CA VAL A 752 49.72 -11.59 -32.42
C VAL A 752 51.01 -10.84 -32.69
N ALA A 753 51.83 -10.61 -31.63
CA ALA A 753 53.13 -9.94 -31.79
C ALA A 753 54.04 -10.65 -32.77
N ARG A 754 54.12 -12.00 -32.68
CA ARG A 754 54.92 -12.79 -33.58
C ARG A 754 54.42 -12.69 -35.05
N LEU A 755 53.11 -12.83 -35.23
CA LEU A 755 52.47 -12.68 -36.57
C LEU A 755 52.69 -11.27 -37.14
N LYS A 756 52.64 -10.25 -36.30
CA LYS A 756 52.96 -8.87 -36.70
C LYS A 756 54.38 -8.76 -37.24
N ASP A 757 55.40 -9.31 -36.52
CA ASP A 757 56.78 -9.29 -36.99
C ASP A 757 56.99 -10.10 -38.29
N GLU A 758 56.30 -11.23 -38.44
CA GLU A 758 56.33 -12.04 -39.65
C GLU A 758 55.71 -11.28 -40.85
N LEU A 759 54.58 -10.65 -40.66
CA LEU A 759 53.92 -9.83 -41.68
C LEU A 759 54.72 -8.60 -42.07
N LYS A 760 55.37 -7.92 -41.09
CA LYS A 760 56.29 -6.83 -41.37
C LYS A 760 57.48 -7.25 -42.25
N ARG A 761 58.05 -8.44 -42.01
CA ARG A 761 59.14 -8.97 -42.82
C ARG A 761 58.72 -9.31 -44.25
N SER A 762 57.43 -9.61 -44.48
CA SER A 762 56.86 -9.88 -45.80
C SER A 762 56.44 -8.62 -46.55
N MET A 763 56.61 -7.44 -45.96
CA MET A 763 56.25 -6.15 -46.52
C MET A 763 56.95 -5.96 -47.88
N GLN A 764 56.21 -5.53 -48.87
CA GLN A 764 56.66 -5.22 -50.22
C GLN A 764 56.48 -3.74 -50.53
N PRO A 765 57.54 -2.99 -50.84
CA PRO A 765 57.36 -1.64 -51.34
C PRO A 765 56.81 -1.68 -52.77
N VAL A 766 55.72 -1.06 -53.05
CA VAL A 766 55.07 -0.97 -54.38
C VAL A 766 54.76 0.49 -54.63
N GLY A 767 55.64 1.13 -55.42
CA GLY A 767 55.57 2.58 -55.65
C GLY A 767 55.90 3.32 -54.32
N ASP A 768 54.99 4.16 -53.88
CA ASP A 768 55.10 4.95 -52.66
C ASP A 768 54.33 4.27 -51.48
N CYS A 769 53.80 3.09 -51.67
CA CYS A 769 53.02 2.36 -50.70
C CYS A 769 53.78 1.12 -50.15
N ASN A 770 53.66 0.85 -48.86
CA ASN A 770 54.15 -0.33 -48.18
C ASN A 770 52.99 -1.35 -48.05
N PHE A 771 52.99 -2.33 -48.96
CA PHE A 771 51.98 -3.38 -49.03
C PHE A 771 52.31 -4.54 -48.10
N ILE A 772 51.40 -4.90 -47.23
CA ILE A 772 51.49 -6.05 -46.35
C ILE A 772 50.24 -6.93 -46.55
N SER A 773 50.46 -8.21 -46.86
CA SER A 773 49.36 -9.17 -46.93
C SER A 773 49.75 -10.52 -46.29
N GLY A 774 48.72 -11.19 -45.76
CA GLY A 774 48.92 -12.54 -45.23
C GLY A 774 47.66 -13.17 -44.68
N VAL A 775 47.68 -14.48 -44.50
CA VAL A 775 46.60 -15.23 -43.88
C VAL A 775 46.98 -15.59 -42.45
N VAL A 776 46.05 -15.27 -41.55
CA VAL A 776 46.21 -15.59 -40.10
C VAL A 776 45.05 -16.47 -39.62
N GLU A 777 45.24 -17.07 -38.45
CA GLU A 777 44.20 -17.84 -37.72
C GLU A 777 44.12 -17.31 -36.31
N LEU A 778 43.24 -16.30 -36.14
CA LEU A 778 43.03 -15.54 -34.92
C LEU A 778 41.55 -15.26 -34.71
N ASP A 779 41.18 -14.97 -33.48
CA ASP A 779 39.86 -14.36 -33.19
C ASP A 779 39.77 -12.97 -33.86
N PRO A 780 38.64 -12.61 -34.46
CA PRO A 780 38.45 -11.32 -35.14
C PRO A 780 38.88 -10.09 -34.32
N VAL A 781 38.74 -10.13 -32.97
CA VAL A 781 39.17 -9.04 -32.06
C VAL A 781 40.70 -8.87 -32.17
N PHE A 782 41.46 -9.95 -32.19
CA PHE A 782 42.90 -9.91 -32.29
C PHE A 782 43.41 -9.57 -33.70
N VAL A 783 42.62 -9.96 -34.74
CA VAL A 783 42.93 -9.52 -36.14
C VAL A 783 42.81 -8.00 -36.23
N LYS A 784 41.78 -7.44 -35.60
CA LYS A 784 41.59 -5.99 -35.57
C LYS A 784 42.80 -5.28 -34.89
N SER A 785 43.25 -5.77 -33.74
CA SER A 785 44.42 -5.24 -33.04
C SER A 785 45.69 -5.32 -33.93
N LEU A 786 45.90 -6.48 -34.55
CA LEU A 786 47.06 -6.75 -35.42
C LEU A 786 47.13 -5.78 -36.59
N ILE A 787 46.00 -5.56 -37.29
CA ILE A 787 45.99 -4.71 -38.49
C ILE A 787 46.15 -3.21 -38.11
N PHE A 788 45.60 -2.77 -37.01
CA PHE A 788 45.79 -1.39 -36.53
C PHE A 788 47.23 -1.15 -36.03
N GLU A 789 47.85 -2.12 -35.34
CA GLU A 789 49.24 -2.02 -34.93
C GLU A 789 50.17 -1.94 -36.13
N LEU A 790 49.92 -2.76 -37.18
CA LEU A 790 50.68 -2.69 -38.43
C LEU A 790 50.49 -1.33 -39.13
N GLY A 791 49.30 -0.82 -39.19
CA GLY A 791 49.01 0.48 -39.76
C GLY A 791 49.63 1.67 -39.04
N HIS A 792 49.85 1.55 -37.72
CA HIS A 792 50.52 2.57 -36.93
C HIS A 792 52.05 2.51 -37.01
N GLU A 793 52.61 1.33 -37.20
CA GLU A 793 54.08 1.11 -37.21
C GLU A 793 54.72 1.20 -38.61
N VAL A 794 53.90 1.30 -39.62
CA VAL A 794 54.36 1.34 -41.01
C VAL A 794 53.84 2.59 -41.71
N ASP A 795 54.73 3.44 -42.20
CA ASP A 795 54.36 4.61 -43.02
C ASP A 795 53.82 4.16 -44.39
N HIS A 796 52.87 4.91 -44.90
CA HIS A 796 52.22 4.59 -46.20
C HIS A 796 51.71 3.14 -46.25
N ALA A 797 51.03 2.71 -45.15
CA ALA A 797 50.64 1.34 -44.97
C ALA A 797 49.38 0.95 -45.81
N PHE A 798 49.51 -0.14 -46.55
CA PHE A 798 48.38 -0.80 -47.20
C PHE A 798 48.37 -2.27 -46.73
N VAL A 799 47.49 -2.58 -45.81
CA VAL A 799 47.49 -3.89 -45.12
C VAL A 799 46.21 -4.66 -45.46
N VAL A 800 46.36 -5.90 -45.88
CA VAL A 800 45.24 -6.83 -46.21
C VAL A 800 45.49 -8.15 -45.48
N ILE A 801 44.65 -8.43 -44.47
CA ILE A 801 44.75 -9.66 -43.70
C ILE A 801 43.55 -10.56 -43.98
N GLY A 802 43.82 -11.72 -44.48
CA GLY A 802 42.87 -12.84 -44.49
C GLY A 802 42.86 -13.55 -43.15
N ASN A 803 41.75 -13.85 -42.60
CA ASN A 803 41.58 -14.58 -41.36
C ASN A 803 40.80 -15.87 -41.59
N LYS A 804 41.38 -17.00 -41.28
CA LYS A 804 40.73 -18.31 -41.32
C LYS A 804 40.10 -18.59 -39.96
N GLU A 805 38.81 -18.32 -39.83
CA GLU A 805 38.03 -18.68 -38.66
C GLU A 805 37.55 -20.12 -38.77
N ASN A 806 38.28 -21.11 -38.29
CA ASN A 806 37.96 -22.53 -38.46
C ASN A 806 37.89 -22.97 -39.98
N ASN A 807 37.56 -24.21 -40.26
CA ASN A 807 37.47 -24.70 -41.64
C ASN A 807 36.22 -24.24 -42.43
N ALA A 808 35.37 -23.40 -41.85
CA ALA A 808 34.07 -23.01 -42.40
C ALA A 808 33.83 -21.50 -42.59
N LYS A 809 34.69 -20.63 -42.03
CA LYS A 809 34.52 -19.19 -42.13
C LYS A 809 35.83 -18.49 -42.48
N ALA A 810 35.72 -17.49 -43.28
CA ALA A 810 36.83 -16.62 -43.64
C ALA A 810 36.48 -15.15 -43.33
N GLY A 811 37.47 -14.38 -42.85
CA GLY A 811 37.39 -12.93 -42.75
C GLY A 811 38.47 -12.27 -43.59
N ILE A 812 38.19 -11.10 -44.10
CA ILE A 812 39.19 -10.21 -44.71
C ILE A 812 39.14 -8.87 -44.03
N SER A 813 40.28 -8.36 -43.61
CA SER A 813 40.41 -7.02 -43.02
C SER A 813 41.38 -6.21 -43.89
N VAL A 814 40.98 -5.00 -44.24
CA VAL A 814 41.80 -4.07 -45.05
C VAL A 814 41.97 -2.77 -44.27
N LEU A 815 43.23 -2.33 -44.19
CA LEU A 815 43.59 -1.04 -43.64
C LEU A 815 44.44 -0.30 -44.67
N ILE A 816 44.11 0.96 -44.92
CA ILE A 816 44.82 1.88 -45.82
C ILE A 816 45.09 3.15 -45.03
N SER A 817 46.35 3.61 -44.96
CA SER A 817 46.71 4.83 -44.26
C SER A 817 46.02 6.06 -44.89
N GLU A 818 45.75 7.08 -44.06
CA GLU A 818 45.02 8.29 -44.46
C GLU A 818 45.66 9.08 -45.58
N ASP A 819 46.98 9.08 -45.62
CA ASP A 819 47.80 9.68 -46.69
C ASP A 819 47.54 9.02 -48.04
N LEU A 820 47.64 7.66 -48.08
CA LEU A 820 47.34 6.90 -49.30
C LEU A 820 45.85 7.04 -49.76
N VAL A 821 44.92 7.13 -48.85
CA VAL A 821 43.53 7.43 -49.18
C VAL A 821 43.37 8.78 -49.86
N ARG A 822 44.10 9.81 -49.39
CA ARG A 822 44.07 11.16 -49.99
C ARG A 822 44.79 11.27 -51.30
N GLU A 823 45.94 10.61 -51.44
CA GLU A 823 46.80 10.75 -52.61
C GLU A 823 46.32 9.88 -53.79
N HIS A 824 45.85 8.66 -53.53
CA HIS A 824 45.45 7.72 -54.55
C HIS A 824 43.92 7.53 -54.69
N GLY A 825 43.13 8.12 -53.78
CA GLY A 825 41.68 7.96 -53.78
C GLY A 825 41.23 6.51 -53.46
N TRP A 826 42.12 5.71 -52.81
CA TRP A 826 41.77 4.34 -52.43
C TRP A 826 40.76 4.33 -51.30
N HIS A 827 39.92 3.28 -51.28
CA HIS A 827 38.84 3.15 -50.33
C HIS A 827 38.71 1.70 -49.86
N ALA A 828 39.14 1.42 -48.62
CA ALA A 828 39.14 0.06 -48.02
C ALA A 828 37.77 -0.61 -48.12
N GLY A 829 36.68 0.12 -47.90
CA GLY A 829 35.31 -0.40 -48.00
C GLY A 829 34.89 -0.84 -49.40
N ASN A 830 35.46 -0.24 -50.49
CA ASN A 830 35.19 -0.67 -51.85
C ASN A 830 36.05 -1.90 -52.16
N LEU A 831 37.31 -1.85 -51.83
CA LEU A 831 38.23 -2.99 -52.04
C LEU A 831 37.73 -4.25 -51.31
N VAL A 832 37.35 -4.13 -50.05
CA VAL A 832 36.91 -5.29 -49.25
C VAL A 832 35.66 -5.95 -49.84
N ARG A 833 34.75 -5.18 -50.51
CA ARG A 833 33.59 -5.75 -51.18
C ARG A 833 33.98 -6.61 -52.40
N ASP A 834 34.97 -6.19 -53.13
CA ASP A 834 35.45 -6.96 -54.27
C ASP A 834 36.22 -8.21 -53.85
N LEU A 835 37.03 -8.11 -52.78
CA LEU A 835 37.72 -9.23 -52.17
C LEU A 835 36.77 -10.23 -51.51
N ALA A 836 35.65 -9.77 -50.97
CA ALA A 836 34.65 -10.58 -50.31
C ALA A 836 34.01 -11.62 -51.27
N ARG A 837 33.99 -11.34 -52.58
CA ARG A 837 33.47 -12.30 -53.58
C ARG A 837 34.30 -13.56 -53.63
N CYS A 838 35.63 -13.47 -53.48
CA CYS A 838 36.52 -14.63 -53.46
C CYS A 838 36.25 -15.60 -52.31
N ILE A 839 35.83 -15.05 -51.16
CA ILE A 839 35.49 -15.84 -49.98
C ILE A 839 33.99 -16.17 -49.85
N GLY A 840 33.18 -15.92 -50.92
CA GLY A 840 31.75 -16.18 -50.92
C GLY A 840 30.99 -15.40 -49.85
N GLY A 841 31.30 -14.14 -49.67
CA GLY A 841 30.78 -13.30 -48.58
C GLY A 841 30.46 -11.88 -48.99
N GLY A 842 30.31 -11.02 -47.95
CA GLY A 842 30.05 -9.58 -48.11
C GLY A 842 30.78 -8.80 -47.06
N GLY A 843 31.03 -7.52 -47.32
CA GLY A 843 31.71 -6.61 -46.39
C GLY A 843 31.52 -5.15 -46.73
N GLY A 844 32.15 -4.30 -45.92
CA GLY A 844 32.16 -2.88 -46.07
C GLY A 844 32.89 -2.19 -44.93
N GLY A 845 32.99 -0.90 -45.02
CA GLY A 845 33.65 -0.07 -44.00
C GLY A 845 33.96 1.34 -44.50
N GLN A 846 34.84 1.98 -43.80
CA GLN A 846 35.29 3.34 -44.08
C GLN A 846 36.45 3.35 -45.13
N PRO A 847 36.85 4.51 -45.67
CA PRO A 847 37.97 4.61 -46.56
C PRO A 847 39.29 4.02 -46.05
N THR A 848 39.54 4.17 -44.72
CA THR A 848 40.82 3.74 -44.09
C THR A 848 40.75 2.32 -43.52
N TYR A 849 39.58 1.80 -43.19
CA TYR A 849 39.43 0.47 -42.59
C TYR A 849 38.08 -0.17 -42.99
N ALA A 850 38.16 -1.43 -43.37
CA ALA A 850 36.98 -2.22 -43.72
C ALA A 850 37.18 -3.71 -43.47
N THR A 851 36.06 -4.43 -43.31
CA THR A 851 36.08 -5.88 -43.07
C THR A 851 35.01 -6.59 -43.89
N ALA A 852 35.29 -7.82 -44.24
CA ALA A 852 34.35 -8.74 -44.88
C ALA A 852 34.35 -10.11 -44.20
N GLY A 853 33.21 -10.80 -44.22
CA GLY A 853 33.07 -12.18 -43.79
C GLY A 853 32.50 -13.05 -44.90
N GLY A 854 32.98 -14.31 -45.02
CA GLY A 854 32.51 -15.26 -46.01
C GLY A 854 32.56 -16.71 -45.54
N LYS A 855 32.09 -17.61 -46.41
CA LYS A 855 31.99 -19.05 -46.14
C LYS A 855 33.00 -19.91 -46.86
N ASN A 856 33.95 -19.31 -47.64
CA ASN A 856 34.95 -20.00 -48.38
C ASN A 856 36.38 -19.61 -47.94
N PRO A 857 37.02 -20.32 -46.97
CA PRO A 857 38.38 -20.04 -46.56
C PRO A 857 39.46 -20.24 -47.63
N ASP A 858 39.23 -21.11 -48.59
CA ASP A 858 40.17 -21.39 -49.66
C ASP A 858 40.32 -20.23 -50.65
N GLY A 859 39.35 -19.34 -50.74
CA GLY A 859 39.35 -18.10 -51.49
C GLY A 859 40.22 -16.99 -50.91
N LEU A 860 40.78 -17.14 -49.70
CA LEU A 860 41.60 -16.11 -49.04
C LEU A 860 42.88 -15.78 -49.83
N LEU A 861 43.56 -16.79 -50.35
CA LEU A 861 44.80 -16.56 -51.16
C LEU A 861 44.50 -15.83 -52.47
N GLU A 862 43.40 -16.15 -53.11
CA GLU A 862 42.91 -15.43 -54.32
C GLU A 862 42.59 -13.98 -54.00
N ALA A 863 41.92 -13.75 -52.86
CA ALA A 863 41.60 -12.40 -52.41
C ALA A 863 42.86 -11.55 -52.15
N LEU A 864 43.89 -12.14 -51.50
CA LEU A 864 45.18 -11.45 -51.26
C LEU A 864 45.92 -11.15 -52.56
N ALA A 865 45.98 -12.08 -53.51
CA ALA A 865 46.57 -11.89 -54.84
C ALA A 865 45.87 -10.74 -55.60
N LYS A 866 44.53 -10.71 -55.53
CA LYS A 866 43.74 -9.64 -56.13
C LYS A 866 43.98 -8.28 -55.50
N ALA A 867 44.18 -8.24 -54.17
CA ALA A 867 44.54 -7.01 -53.49
C ALA A 867 45.90 -6.52 -53.92
N GLU A 868 46.88 -7.40 -54.13
CA GLU A 868 48.22 -7.09 -54.62
C GLU A 868 48.18 -6.55 -56.08
N GLU A 869 47.33 -7.09 -56.92
CA GLU A 869 47.13 -6.59 -58.30
C GLU A 869 46.58 -5.16 -58.30
N VAL A 870 45.66 -4.84 -57.42
CA VAL A 870 45.12 -3.46 -57.28
C VAL A 870 46.20 -2.47 -56.93
N VAL A 871 47.15 -2.85 -56.06
CA VAL A 871 48.28 -1.97 -55.64
C VAL A 871 49.32 -1.86 -56.77
N LYS A 872 49.59 -2.97 -57.52
CA LYS A 872 50.57 -2.97 -58.62
C LYS A 872 50.05 -2.41 -59.98
N GLY A 873 48.78 -2.38 -60.16
CA GLY A 873 48.15 -1.92 -61.42
C GLY A 873 48.01 -0.43 -61.54
N ARG A 874 48.51 0.31 -60.54
CA ARG A 874 48.65 1.76 -60.52
C ARG A 874 50.09 2.12 -60.19
#